data_21e19f12ab90b69f50852a516f1e8472
#
_entry.id   21e19f12ab90b69f50852a516f1e8472
#
_cell.length_a   1.000
_cell.length_b   1.000
_cell.length_c   1.000
_cell.angle_alpha   90.00
_cell.angle_beta   90.00
_cell.angle_gamma   90.00
#
_symmetry.space_group_name_H-M   'P 1'
#
loop_
_entity.id
_entity.type
_entity.pdbx_description
1 polymer ?
#
loop_
_entity_poly.entity_id
_entity_poly.type
_entity_poly.pdbx_seq_one_letter_code
_entity_poly.pdbx_strand_id
1 'polypeptide(L)'
;MTDVKHMKWWGWGVEGVAFEHEDKPGFAPFILENLALDLHTATKVGMPDFDGVTVAKSLATPTFTKSLSDIVGVSNVSTDKMERVVHAYGKSLRDLVRIRANQIERTPDVVVYPETESEIQQIVDIAVAANAVIIPFGGGSNIGGSLEPLRTEKRIVISLDMGRMNRVLEIDSDAGLARIQAGALGPDLEEQLAGKGWTIGHFPDSFTHSTLGGWIATRSSGMQSDKYGDIADITRGLRLVRPGGTVVIRPIPSASNGPSVREMILGSEGRLGIVTEAWVQVHRVPAKRDVYAYFFPNFETGLRAMQEIAESDAAPSITRVSDNMETRFSLATSKESHGVTKFVSGTVLPAIFRSKGWNLDDICLSFIGYEGSERHAKLQKKLVDRIVKKYNGMGVGTGPGILYDQKKFDTPYIRDFLLDRGAAGDVSESAAPWSKLLGLHDGVVKAAHEAFDKIGRKGVIISHLSHSYHSGACLYFTFGFVFGKDALHDYDIVKSAIQQAFIDNGGSISHHHGVGLEHAPWLEDDISATGVSVLQGLFDSADPKGNFNPGKVIAVPGLDQGNSGSALKAAAAPKATAVPKVTAAPAPKATATAAPKATPRRPAAKTAAAGQVAKAATTNSAAKPNTAAKPSAAVKPSAAKPATAKPAGKTAAAATAAPASPASKPAAAKTAATPTAAPKRTAGSAAKTKVNAAK
;
A
#
# COMPACT_ATOMS: atom_id res chain seq x y z
N MET A 1 -8.84 27.37 3.56
CA MET A 1 -8.55 26.26 2.61
C MET A 1 -7.31 25.59 3.11
N THR A 2 -7.35 24.29 3.31
CA THR A 2 -6.13 23.51 3.64
C THR A 2 -5.29 23.45 2.38
N ASP A 3 -4.07 23.98 2.40
CA ASP A 3 -3.15 23.84 1.26
C ASP A 3 -2.88 22.36 1.02
N VAL A 4 -3.04 21.92 -0.23
CA VAL A 4 -2.70 20.55 -0.62
C VAL A 4 -1.17 20.43 -0.57
N LYS A 5 -0.66 19.53 0.28
CA LYS A 5 0.78 19.31 0.43
C LYS A 5 1.22 18.20 -0.49
N HIS A 6 2.11 18.52 -1.41
CA HIS A 6 2.70 17.56 -2.33
C HIS A 6 4.07 17.09 -1.86
N MET A 7 4.44 15.87 -2.26
CA MET A 7 5.82 15.41 -2.13
C MET A 7 6.76 16.22 -3.03
N LYS A 8 8.07 16.19 -2.71
CA LYS A 8 9.12 16.69 -3.61
C LYS A 8 8.85 16.20 -5.04
N TRP A 9 8.94 17.08 -6.02
CA TRP A 9 8.74 16.70 -7.42
C TRP A 9 9.79 15.67 -7.89
N TRP A 10 11.00 15.71 -7.33
CA TRP A 10 12.18 14.92 -7.71
C TRP A 10 12.51 13.76 -6.74
N GLY A 11 11.75 13.56 -5.68
CA GLY A 11 12.04 12.58 -4.64
C GLY A 11 10.84 12.23 -3.75
N TRP A 12 11.14 11.58 -2.63
CA TRP A 12 10.16 11.18 -1.63
C TRP A 12 9.99 12.22 -0.53
N GLY A 13 8.77 12.37 -0.04
CA GLY A 13 8.46 13.22 1.11
C GLY A 13 8.52 14.70 0.81
N VAL A 14 8.57 15.51 1.85
CA VAL A 14 8.60 16.98 1.78
C VAL A 14 10.01 17.52 1.82
N GLU A 15 10.20 18.76 1.37
CA GLU A 15 11.48 19.44 1.45
C GLU A 15 11.98 19.55 2.90
N GLY A 16 13.29 19.49 3.07
CA GLY A 16 13.93 19.56 4.38
C GLY A 16 13.99 18.24 5.15
N VAL A 17 13.33 17.17 4.67
CA VAL A 17 13.45 15.83 5.25
C VAL A 17 14.29 14.93 4.35
N ALA A 18 15.36 14.36 4.93
CA ALA A 18 16.28 13.46 4.26
C ALA A 18 16.76 12.35 5.21
N PHE A 19 17.28 11.27 4.62
CA PHE A 19 17.97 10.25 5.40
C PHE A 19 19.39 10.71 5.72
N GLU A 20 19.76 10.60 6.99
CA GLU A 20 21.11 10.87 7.49
C GLU A 20 21.72 9.58 8.04
N HIS A 21 23.04 9.40 7.85
CA HIS A 21 23.72 8.16 8.23
C HIS A 21 24.88 8.36 9.22
N GLU A 22 25.20 9.61 9.55
CA GLU A 22 26.33 9.97 10.41
C GLU A 22 26.17 9.41 11.84
N ASP A 23 24.94 9.23 12.30
CA ASP A 23 24.62 8.60 13.59
C ASP A 23 24.46 7.07 13.53
N LYS A 24 24.76 6.45 12.36
CA LYS A 24 24.60 5.03 12.06
C LYS A 24 25.92 4.41 11.58
N PRO A 25 26.86 4.11 12.50
CA PRO A 25 28.23 3.73 12.15
C PRO A 25 28.34 2.45 11.32
N GLY A 26 27.33 1.58 11.34
CA GLY A 26 27.29 0.35 10.55
C GLY A 26 26.86 0.56 9.10
N PHE A 27 26.23 1.71 8.77
CA PHE A 27 25.60 1.90 7.46
C PHE A 27 26.62 2.02 6.32
N ALA A 28 27.62 2.90 6.43
CA ALA A 28 28.64 3.07 5.39
C ALA A 28 29.44 1.79 5.12
N PRO A 29 29.91 1.03 6.14
CA PRO A 29 30.53 -0.29 5.92
C PRO A 29 29.60 -1.29 5.20
N PHE A 30 28.32 -1.35 5.57
CA PHE A 30 27.35 -2.23 4.92
C PHE A 30 27.17 -1.90 3.43
N ILE A 31 27.05 -0.61 3.10
CA ILE A 31 26.92 -0.14 1.71
C ILE A 31 28.18 -0.45 0.91
N LEU A 32 29.36 -0.20 1.46
CA LEU A 32 30.64 -0.52 0.81
C LEU A 32 30.76 -2.03 0.54
N GLU A 33 30.45 -2.84 1.55
CA GLU A 33 30.52 -4.31 1.42
C GLU A 33 29.57 -4.84 0.36
N ASN A 34 28.33 -4.36 0.30
CA ASN A 34 27.27 -4.98 -0.50
C ASN A 34 27.04 -4.32 -1.86
N LEU A 35 27.32 -3.03 -2.00
CA LEU A 35 27.13 -2.29 -3.26
C LEU A 35 28.46 -1.85 -3.91
N ALA A 36 29.60 -2.06 -3.26
CA ALA A 36 30.88 -1.49 -3.65
C ALA A 36 30.84 0.05 -3.80
N LEU A 37 30.00 0.72 -2.99
CA LEU A 37 29.82 2.17 -2.95
C LEU A 37 30.43 2.73 -1.68
N ASP A 38 31.53 3.47 -1.80
CA ASP A 38 32.15 4.17 -0.68
C ASP A 38 31.44 5.50 -0.45
N LEU A 39 30.66 5.61 0.62
CA LEU A 39 29.91 6.82 0.96
C LEU A 39 30.79 8.02 1.34
N HIS A 40 32.08 7.81 1.67
CA HIS A 40 33.00 8.89 1.99
C HIS A 40 33.56 9.56 0.75
N THR A 41 33.67 8.82 -0.35
CA THR A 41 34.25 9.31 -1.62
C THR A 41 33.21 9.50 -2.72
N ALA A 42 32.00 8.96 -2.54
CA ALA A 42 30.92 9.07 -3.52
C ALA A 42 30.52 10.52 -3.77
N THR A 43 30.60 10.94 -5.03
CA THR A 43 30.12 12.26 -5.44
C THR A 43 28.59 12.30 -5.38
N LYS A 44 28.06 13.28 -4.65
CA LYS A 44 26.60 13.53 -4.69
C LYS A 44 26.23 14.15 -6.03
N VAL A 45 25.31 13.48 -6.73
CA VAL A 45 24.59 14.10 -7.84
C VAL A 45 23.55 15.01 -7.20
N GLY A 46 23.72 16.30 -7.28
CA GLY A 46 22.83 17.27 -6.63
C GLY A 46 21.37 17.12 -7.03
N MET A 47 20.51 17.84 -6.31
CA MET A 47 19.08 17.96 -6.67
C MET A 47 18.97 18.56 -8.08
N PRO A 48 18.11 17.99 -8.96
CA PRO A 48 17.88 18.57 -10.27
C PRO A 48 17.38 20.01 -10.16
N ASP A 49 17.89 20.89 -11.04
CA ASP A 49 17.38 22.26 -11.16
C ASP A 49 16.01 22.24 -11.89
N PHE A 50 14.98 22.74 -11.22
CA PHE A 50 13.63 22.76 -11.78
C PHE A 50 13.52 23.69 -13.00
N ASP A 51 14.27 24.78 -13.05
CA ASP A 51 14.24 25.71 -14.18
C ASP A 51 14.68 25.03 -15.48
N GLY A 52 15.63 24.08 -15.37
CA GLY A 52 16.10 23.25 -16.48
C GLY A 52 15.13 22.15 -16.92
N VAL A 53 14.06 21.84 -16.15
CA VAL A 53 13.09 20.81 -16.52
C VAL A 53 12.28 21.24 -17.73
N THR A 54 12.22 20.39 -18.75
CA THR A 54 11.46 20.61 -19.97
C THR A 54 10.17 19.80 -19.95
N VAL A 55 9.03 20.46 -20.18
CA VAL A 55 7.73 19.80 -20.32
C VAL A 55 7.04 20.25 -21.61
N ALA A 56 6.30 19.35 -22.24
CA ALA A 56 5.50 19.68 -23.41
C ALA A 56 4.46 20.75 -23.09
N LYS A 57 4.14 21.61 -24.08
CA LYS A 57 3.06 22.58 -23.95
C LYS A 57 1.74 21.86 -23.67
N SER A 58 0.94 22.43 -22.76
CA SER A 58 -0.41 21.92 -22.46
C SER A 58 -1.30 21.94 -23.72
N LEU A 59 -2.04 20.87 -23.92
CA LEU A 59 -3.07 20.73 -24.94
C LEU A 59 -4.41 21.34 -24.50
N ALA A 60 -4.59 21.67 -23.23
CA ALA A 60 -5.82 22.28 -22.72
C ALA A 60 -6.01 23.67 -23.28
N THR A 61 -7.12 23.85 -23.99
CA THR A 61 -7.46 25.15 -24.57
C THR A 61 -7.98 26.12 -23.49
N PRO A 62 -7.87 27.46 -23.69
CA PRO A 62 -8.46 28.43 -22.76
C PRO A 62 -9.95 28.22 -22.50
N THR A 63 -10.71 27.77 -23.50
CA THR A 63 -12.13 27.44 -23.34
C THR A 63 -12.32 26.22 -22.45
N PHE A 64 -11.51 25.18 -22.62
CA PHE A 64 -11.59 23.97 -21.80
C PHE A 64 -11.21 24.26 -20.35
N THR A 65 -10.11 24.98 -20.11
CA THR A 65 -9.71 25.38 -18.75
C THR A 65 -10.75 26.28 -18.08
N LYS A 66 -11.37 27.19 -18.87
CA LYS A 66 -12.47 28.02 -18.36
C LYS A 66 -13.66 27.16 -17.92
N SER A 67 -14.08 26.18 -18.73
CA SER A 67 -15.19 25.28 -18.35
C SER A 67 -14.93 24.54 -17.04
N LEU A 68 -13.69 24.11 -16.79
CA LEU A 68 -13.30 23.52 -15.52
C LEU A 68 -13.32 24.54 -14.38
N SER A 69 -12.83 25.76 -14.64
CA SER A 69 -12.82 26.85 -13.64
C SER A 69 -14.24 27.32 -13.27
N ASP A 70 -15.18 27.24 -14.21
CA ASP A 70 -16.59 27.58 -13.94
C ASP A 70 -17.25 26.59 -12.95
N ILE A 71 -16.71 25.35 -12.86
CA ILE A 71 -17.17 24.32 -11.91
C ILE A 71 -16.52 24.48 -10.54
N VAL A 72 -15.18 24.48 -10.49
CA VAL A 72 -14.43 24.39 -9.23
C VAL A 72 -13.86 25.73 -8.76
N GLY A 73 -14.01 26.80 -9.54
CA GLY A 73 -13.34 28.09 -9.30
C GLY A 73 -11.94 28.17 -9.91
N VAL A 74 -11.53 29.39 -10.29
CA VAL A 74 -10.26 29.66 -11.00
C VAL A 74 -9.04 29.21 -10.20
N SER A 75 -9.06 29.38 -8.87
CA SER A 75 -7.96 28.97 -7.98
C SER A 75 -7.76 27.46 -7.88
N ASN A 76 -8.70 26.68 -8.37
CA ASN A 76 -8.72 25.22 -8.28
C ASN A 76 -8.42 24.54 -9.62
N VAL A 77 -7.94 25.30 -10.61
CA VAL A 77 -7.49 24.82 -11.92
C VAL A 77 -6.10 25.36 -12.21
N SER A 78 -5.14 24.49 -12.43
CA SER A 78 -3.75 24.88 -12.69
C SER A 78 -3.23 24.27 -13.99
N THR A 79 -2.51 25.09 -14.77
CA THR A 79 -1.69 24.67 -15.91
C THR A 79 -0.21 24.97 -15.68
N ASP A 80 0.14 25.30 -14.44
CA ASP A 80 1.50 25.62 -14.03
C ASP A 80 2.46 24.44 -14.25
N LYS A 81 3.70 24.74 -14.59
CA LYS A 81 4.73 23.74 -14.89
C LYS A 81 5.01 22.84 -13.71
N MET A 82 5.13 23.40 -12.49
CA MET A 82 5.42 22.63 -11.28
C MET A 82 4.27 21.67 -10.96
N GLU A 83 3.05 22.17 -10.96
CA GLU A 83 1.86 21.36 -10.74
C GLU A 83 1.76 20.19 -11.72
N ARG A 84 1.97 20.44 -13.00
CA ARG A 84 1.94 19.40 -14.03
C ARG A 84 3.05 18.37 -13.87
N VAL A 85 4.23 18.76 -13.40
CA VAL A 85 5.36 17.85 -13.14
C VAL A 85 5.10 16.98 -11.90
N VAL A 86 4.60 17.57 -10.81
CA VAL A 86 4.25 16.84 -9.59
C VAL A 86 3.21 15.76 -9.85
N HIS A 87 2.26 16.05 -10.76
CA HIS A 87 1.17 15.14 -11.10
C HIS A 87 1.46 14.22 -12.29
N ALA A 88 2.68 14.23 -12.85
CA ALA A 88 3.02 13.43 -14.03
C ALA A 88 3.28 11.97 -13.71
N TYR A 89 3.83 11.70 -12.54
CA TYR A 89 4.34 10.39 -12.16
C TYR A 89 4.01 10.06 -10.71
N GLY A 90 4.16 8.77 -10.37
CA GLY A 90 4.27 8.33 -8.99
C GLY A 90 5.69 8.50 -8.45
N LYS A 91 6.10 7.54 -7.61
CA LYS A 91 7.42 7.51 -6.97
C LYS A 91 8.09 6.14 -7.14
N SER A 92 7.89 5.47 -8.29
CA SER A 92 8.71 4.30 -8.62
C SER A 92 10.17 4.73 -8.82
N LEU A 93 11.09 3.80 -8.71
CA LEU A 93 12.49 4.10 -9.01
C LEU A 93 12.65 4.58 -10.46
N ARG A 94 11.93 3.96 -11.39
CA ARG A 94 11.87 4.36 -12.80
C ARG A 94 11.42 5.82 -12.96
N ASP A 95 10.34 6.21 -12.26
CA ASP A 95 9.82 7.58 -12.28
C ASP A 95 10.88 8.57 -11.82
N LEU A 96 11.52 8.28 -10.68
CA LEU A 96 12.53 9.16 -10.10
C LEU A 96 13.80 9.27 -10.93
N VAL A 97 14.25 8.18 -11.56
CA VAL A 97 15.39 8.21 -12.49
C VAL A 97 15.07 9.08 -13.70
N ARG A 98 13.89 8.92 -14.32
CA ARG A 98 13.46 9.74 -15.46
C ARG A 98 13.33 11.23 -15.11
N ILE A 99 12.68 11.53 -13.99
CA ILE A 99 12.51 12.91 -13.52
C ILE A 99 13.88 13.57 -13.31
N ARG A 100 14.79 12.89 -12.63
CA ARG A 100 16.14 13.40 -12.34
C ARG A 100 17.01 13.56 -13.60
N ALA A 101 16.75 12.75 -14.62
CA ALA A 101 17.39 12.83 -15.93
C ALA A 101 16.70 13.82 -16.90
N ASN A 102 15.69 14.58 -16.45
CA ASN A 102 14.88 15.47 -17.28
C ASN A 102 14.18 14.74 -18.47
N GLN A 103 13.80 13.48 -18.26
CA GLN A 103 13.11 12.63 -19.24
C GLN A 103 11.61 12.57 -18.93
N ILE A 104 10.95 13.73 -18.96
CA ILE A 104 9.52 13.85 -18.67
C ILE A 104 8.77 13.97 -19.99
N GLU A 105 8.34 12.84 -20.55
CA GLU A 105 7.80 12.79 -21.91
C GLU A 105 6.34 13.27 -22.01
N ARG A 106 5.53 12.94 -21.00
CA ARG A 106 4.12 13.34 -20.95
C ARG A 106 3.72 13.73 -19.54
N THR A 107 3.18 14.96 -19.42
CA THR A 107 2.58 15.47 -18.18
C THR A 107 1.06 15.62 -18.38
N PRO A 108 0.25 15.68 -17.33
CA PRO A 108 -1.10 16.22 -17.43
C PRO A 108 -1.10 17.59 -18.10
N ASP A 109 -2.17 17.94 -18.79
CA ASP A 109 -2.34 19.24 -19.40
C ASP A 109 -2.91 20.27 -18.44
N VAL A 110 -3.71 19.80 -17.49
CA VAL A 110 -4.34 20.60 -16.45
C VAL A 110 -4.50 19.77 -15.17
N VAL A 111 -4.32 20.40 -14.04
CA VAL A 111 -4.58 19.86 -12.71
C VAL A 111 -5.82 20.52 -12.14
N VAL A 112 -6.75 19.73 -11.61
CA VAL A 112 -8.04 20.21 -11.08
C VAL A 112 -8.26 19.69 -9.67
N TYR A 113 -8.66 20.56 -8.75
CA TYR A 113 -8.86 20.29 -7.33
C TYR A 113 -10.34 20.41 -6.94
N PRO A 114 -11.16 19.36 -7.09
CA PRO A 114 -12.56 19.38 -6.69
C PRO A 114 -12.71 19.30 -5.16
N GLU A 115 -13.80 19.87 -4.65
CA GLU A 115 -14.17 19.83 -3.23
C GLU A 115 -15.42 18.99 -2.97
N THR A 116 -16.18 18.67 -4.02
CA THR A 116 -17.45 17.94 -3.94
C THR A 116 -17.62 16.88 -5.00
N GLU A 117 -18.42 15.85 -4.70
CA GLU A 117 -18.79 14.82 -5.66
C GLU A 117 -19.56 15.40 -6.86
N SER A 118 -20.37 16.45 -6.65
CA SER A 118 -21.09 17.13 -7.74
C SER A 118 -20.15 17.80 -8.73
N GLU A 119 -19.07 18.42 -8.26
CA GLU A 119 -18.03 18.99 -9.12
C GLU A 119 -17.33 17.90 -9.93
N ILE A 120 -17.00 16.77 -9.29
CA ILE A 120 -16.38 15.63 -9.97
C ILE A 120 -17.30 15.11 -11.07
N GLN A 121 -18.61 14.98 -10.83
CA GLN A 121 -19.55 14.54 -11.87
C GLN A 121 -19.54 15.50 -13.06
N GLN A 122 -19.58 16.81 -12.82
CA GLN A 122 -19.54 17.82 -13.88
C GLN A 122 -18.20 17.79 -14.65
N ILE A 123 -17.06 17.59 -13.96
CA ILE A 123 -15.75 17.44 -14.59
C ILE A 123 -15.73 16.19 -15.48
N VAL A 124 -16.26 15.07 -14.99
CA VAL A 124 -16.38 13.82 -15.76
C VAL A 124 -17.21 14.03 -17.01
N ASP A 125 -18.34 14.69 -16.91
CA ASP A 125 -19.24 14.94 -18.04
C ASP A 125 -18.55 15.82 -19.13
N ILE A 126 -17.85 16.89 -18.73
CA ILE A 126 -17.08 17.74 -19.63
C ILE A 126 -15.91 16.95 -20.26
N ALA A 127 -15.18 16.16 -19.47
CA ALA A 127 -14.05 15.38 -19.98
C ALA A 127 -14.49 14.34 -21.01
N VAL A 128 -15.57 13.61 -20.74
CA VAL A 128 -16.13 12.62 -21.68
C VAL A 128 -16.67 13.27 -22.94
N ALA A 129 -17.32 14.44 -22.84
CA ALA A 129 -17.80 15.22 -24.00
C ALA A 129 -16.63 15.70 -24.87
N ALA A 130 -15.54 16.14 -24.26
CA ALA A 130 -14.32 16.59 -24.93
C ALA A 130 -13.38 15.43 -25.34
N ASN A 131 -13.73 14.18 -25.04
CA ASN A 131 -12.87 13.02 -25.19
C ASN A 131 -11.51 13.19 -24.51
N ALA A 132 -11.47 13.84 -23.34
CA ALA A 132 -10.28 14.00 -22.52
C ALA A 132 -10.04 12.79 -21.62
N VAL A 133 -8.81 12.61 -21.18
CA VAL A 133 -8.42 11.58 -20.19
C VAL A 133 -8.45 12.18 -18.79
N ILE A 134 -8.95 11.42 -17.83
CA ILE A 134 -8.89 11.75 -16.39
C ILE A 134 -8.01 10.72 -15.69
N ILE A 135 -7.03 11.21 -14.94
CA ILE A 135 -6.18 10.42 -14.05
C ILE A 135 -6.43 10.91 -12.62
N PRO A 136 -7.06 10.10 -11.75
CA PRO A 136 -7.23 10.49 -10.36
C PRO A 136 -5.89 10.50 -9.64
N PHE A 137 -5.65 11.55 -8.85
CA PHE A 137 -4.44 11.73 -8.07
C PHE A 137 -4.78 11.86 -6.59
N GLY A 138 -4.05 11.16 -5.73
CA GLY A 138 -4.15 11.25 -4.27
C GLY A 138 -2.89 11.88 -3.69
N GLY A 139 -2.06 11.07 -3.02
CA GLY A 139 -0.78 11.54 -2.46
C GLY A 139 0.42 11.41 -3.40
N GLY A 140 0.26 10.88 -4.60
CA GLY A 140 1.34 10.70 -5.57
C GLY A 140 2.37 9.63 -5.20
N SER A 141 2.09 8.76 -4.23
CA SER A 141 3.05 7.80 -3.65
C SER A 141 3.15 6.46 -4.40
N ASN A 142 2.34 6.23 -5.44
CA ASN A 142 2.32 4.98 -6.19
C ASN A 142 3.70 4.65 -6.79
N ILE A 143 4.10 3.38 -6.73
CA ILE A 143 5.38 2.88 -7.26
C ILE A 143 5.22 1.86 -8.39
N GLY A 144 3.99 1.57 -8.84
CA GLY A 144 3.68 0.66 -9.95
C GLY A 144 3.45 1.37 -11.30
N GLY A 145 3.63 2.71 -11.37
CA GLY A 145 3.38 3.48 -12.60
C GLY A 145 1.90 3.76 -12.89
N SER A 146 1.02 3.76 -11.87
CA SER A 146 -0.42 3.95 -12.05
C SER A 146 -0.81 5.40 -12.38
N LEU A 147 0.05 6.38 -12.13
CA LEU A 147 -0.25 7.82 -12.34
C LEU A 147 0.29 8.36 -13.66
N GLU A 148 1.18 7.66 -14.33
CA GLU A 148 1.83 8.13 -15.56
C GLU A 148 0.83 8.22 -16.72
N PRO A 149 0.66 9.40 -17.38
CA PRO A 149 -0.05 9.49 -18.65
C PRO A 149 0.68 8.66 -19.72
N LEU A 150 -0.06 7.95 -20.57
CA LEU A 150 0.56 7.24 -21.69
C LEU A 150 1.37 8.20 -22.56
N ARG A 151 2.61 7.88 -22.93
CA ARG A 151 3.48 8.70 -23.81
C ARG A 151 2.83 9.02 -25.14
N THR A 152 2.05 8.08 -25.66
CA THR A 152 1.34 8.20 -26.95
C THR A 152 0.02 8.92 -26.85
N GLU A 153 -0.41 9.35 -25.64
CA GLU A 153 -1.68 10.02 -25.45
C GLU A 153 -1.69 11.41 -26.10
N LYS A 154 -2.60 11.60 -27.05
CA LYS A 154 -2.78 12.84 -27.82
C LYS A 154 -3.97 13.69 -27.37
N ARG A 155 -4.82 13.12 -26.50
CA ARG A 155 -5.96 13.83 -25.92
C ARG A 155 -5.50 14.74 -24.77
N ILE A 156 -6.35 15.67 -24.37
CA ILE A 156 -6.16 16.45 -23.14
C ILE A 156 -6.15 15.47 -21.96
N VAL A 157 -5.18 15.59 -21.05
CA VAL A 157 -5.08 14.83 -19.82
C VAL A 157 -5.35 15.74 -18.63
N ILE A 158 -6.36 15.41 -17.86
CA ILE A 158 -6.70 16.03 -16.59
C ILE A 158 -6.09 15.17 -15.47
N SER A 159 -5.25 15.75 -14.63
CA SER A 159 -5.00 15.17 -13.30
C SER A 159 -6.04 15.70 -12.33
N LEU A 160 -6.82 14.82 -11.73
CA LEU A 160 -7.88 15.15 -10.79
C LEU A 160 -7.38 14.91 -9.37
N ASP A 161 -6.89 15.96 -8.72
CA ASP A 161 -6.33 15.89 -7.37
C ASP A 161 -7.45 15.90 -6.31
N MET A 162 -7.56 14.79 -5.57
CA MET A 162 -8.59 14.57 -4.57
C MET A 162 -8.27 15.19 -3.21
N GLY A 163 -7.11 15.81 -3.02
CA GLY A 163 -6.60 16.24 -1.71
C GLY A 163 -7.48 17.24 -0.96
N ARG A 164 -8.43 17.92 -1.63
CA ARG A 164 -9.41 18.79 -0.98
C ARG A 164 -10.63 18.06 -0.42
N MET A 165 -10.86 16.82 -0.85
CA MET A 165 -11.88 15.92 -0.31
C MET A 165 -11.27 15.05 0.80
N ASN A 166 -11.00 15.63 1.97
CA ASN A 166 -10.14 15.05 3.00
C ASN A 166 -10.79 14.90 4.39
N ARG A 167 -12.12 14.88 4.47
CA ARG A 167 -12.83 14.86 5.74
C ARG A 167 -13.40 13.50 6.11
N VAL A 168 -13.40 13.21 7.41
CA VAL A 168 -14.26 12.20 8.05
C VAL A 168 -15.65 12.80 8.20
N LEU A 169 -16.59 12.35 7.38
CA LEU A 169 -17.94 12.90 7.28
C LEU A 169 -18.85 12.41 8.40
N GLU A 170 -18.73 11.13 8.77
CA GLU A 170 -19.62 10.48 9.71
C GLU A 170 -18.89 9.32 10.41
N ILE A 171 -19.23 9.06 11.66
CA ILE A 171 -18.85 7.85 12.39
C ILE A 171 -20.12 7.25 12.99
N ASP A 172 -20.48 6.07 12.49
CA ASP A 172 -21.49 5.21 13.09
C ASP A 172 -20.82 4.35 14.17
N SER A 173 -20.97 4.79 15.42
CA SER A 173 -20.36 4.13 16.57
C SER A 173 -20.98 2.77 16.90
N ASP A 174 -22.21 2.52 16.48
CA ASP A 174 -22.92 1.26 16.74
C ASP A 174 -22.50 0.18 15.73
N ALA A 175 -22.27 0.60 14.48
CA ALA A 175 -21.77 -0.28 13.44
C ALA A 175 -20.23 -0.39 13.40
N GLY A 176 -19.50 0.53 14.04
CA GLY A 176 -18.05 0.61 13.93
C GLY A 176 -17.61 0.98 12.50
N LEU A 177 -18.32 1.92 11.88
CA LEU A 177 -18.07 2.39 10.52
C LEU A 177 -17.80 3.89 10.50
N ALA A 178 -16.92 4.31 9.58
CA ALA A 178 -16.75 5.74 9.28
C ALA A 178 -16.93 5.97 7.78
N ARG A 179 -17.64 7.06 7.41
CA ARG A 179 -17.72 7.56 6.04
C ARG A 179 -16.68 8.66 5.85
N ILE A 180 -15.76 8.44 4.93
CA ILE A 180 -14.57 9.26 4.76
C ILE A 180 -14.41 9.61 3.29
N GLN A 181 -14.01 10.84 2.99
CA GLN A 181 -13.69 11.31 1.65
C GLN A 181 -12.36 10.70 1.17
N ALA A 182 -12.29 10.39 -0.13
CA ALA A 182 -11.21 9.60 -0.73
C ALA A 182 -9.83 10.30 -0.73
N GLY A 183 -9.80 11.63 -0.69
CA GLY A 183 -8.57 12.41 -0.65
C GLY A 183 -7.96 12.58 0.74
N ALA A 184 -8.54 11.99 1.79
CA ALA A 184 -7.99 12.06 3.14
C ALA A 184 -6.64 11.32 3.20
N LEU A 185 -5.56 12.05 3.56
CA LEU A 185 -4.23 11.49 3.83
C LEU A 185 -4.24 10.68 5.13
N GLY A 186 -3.39 9.68 5.21
CA GLY A 186 -3.29 8.80 6.38
C GLY A 186 -3.22 9.54 7.72
N PRO A 187 -2.27 10.47 7.93
CA PRO A 187 -2.17 11.22 9.18
C PRO A 187 -3.42 12.05 9.49
N ASP A 188 -3.97 12.76 8.50
CA ASP A 188 -5.14 13.63 8.69
C ASP A 188 -6.39 12.81 9.01
N LEU A 189 -6.51 11.63 8.38
CA LEU A 189 -7.60 10.69 8.62
C LEU A 189 -7.54 10.13 10.05
N GLU A 190 -6.36 9.63 10.46
CA GLU A 190 -6.17 9.07 11.80
C GLU A 190 -6.33 10.14 12.89
N GLU A 191 -5.86 11.38 12.69
CA GLU A 191 -6.08 12.48 13.62
C GLU A 191 -7.56 12.76 13.83
N GLN A 192 -8.35 12.85 12.74
CA GLN A 192 -9.79 13.08 12.81
C GLN A 192 -10.54 11.95 13.52
N LEU A 193 -10.12 10.69 13.32
CA LEU A 193 -10.68 9.51 13.98
C LEU A 193 -10.26 9.45 15.45
N ALA A 194 -8.96 9.63 15.75
CA ALA A 194 -8.41 9.54 17.10
C ALA A 194 -9.00 10.60 18.03
N GLY A 195 -9.29 11.81 17.52
CA GLY A 195 -10.02 12.85 18.25
C GLY A 195 -11.41 12.42 18.75
N LYS A 196 -11.95 11.31 18.20
CA LYS A 196 -13.23 10.70 18.60
C LYS A 196 -13.06 9.31 19.21
N GLY A 197 -11.82 8.88 19.48
CA GLY A 197 -11.47 7.60 20.10
C GLY A 197 -11.48 6.39 19.15
N TRP A 198 -11.32 6.64 17.84
CA TRP A 198 -11.34 5.61 16.80
C TRP A 198 -10.03 5.60 16.00
N THR A 199 -9.77 4.51 15.30
CA THR A 199 -8.67 4.30 14.36
C THR A 199 -9.15 3.39 13.23
N ILE A 200 -8.63 3.59 12.01
CA ILE A 200 -8.82 2.64 10.92
C ILE A 200 -7.84 1.45 11.03
N GLY A 201 -6.66 1.69 11.62
CA GLY A 201 -5.63 0.67 11.79
C GLY A 201 -4.86 0.34 10.52
N HIS A 202 -4.98 1.14 9.47
CA HIS A 202 -4.32 0.93 8.18
C HIS A 202 -3.10 1.84 8.02
N PHE A 203 -1.90 1.27 8.13
CA PHE A 203 -0.62 2.00 8.13
C PHE A 203 0.34 1.44 7.08
N PRO A 204 0.14 1.71 5.77
CA PRO A 204 1.13 1.34 4.74
C PRO A 204 2.44 2.12 4.93
N ASP A 205 3.55 1.68 4.34
CA ASP A 205 4.84 2.39 4.38
C ASP A 205 4.73 3.82 3.82
N SER A 206 3.81 4.04 2.88
CA SER A 206 3.49 5.34 2.29
C SER A 206 2.51 6.18 3.11
N PHE A 207 2.13 5.77 4.31
CA PHE A 207 1.06 6.34 5.14
C PHE A 207 1.02 7.87 5.16
N THR A 208 2.19 8.50 5.34
CA THR A 208 2.31 9.97 5.44
C THR A 208 1.98 10.71 4.13
N HIS A 209 2.00 10.01 3.00
CA HIS A 209 1.84 10.58 1.66
C HIS A 209 0.88 9.78 0.77
N SER A 210 -0.04 9.04 1.36
CA SER A 210 -1.05 8.29 0.62
C SER A 210 -2.44 8.54 1.17
N THR A 211 -3.44 8.42 0.30
CA THR A 211 -4.84 8.75 0.61
C THR A 211 -5.71 7.50 0.64
N LEU A 212 -6.86 7.57 1.31
CA LEU A 212 -7.84 6.50 1.34
C LEU A 212 -8.25 6.02 -0.06
N GLY A 213 -8.51 6.95 -0.99
CA GLY A 213 -8.87 6.61 -2.37
C GLY A 213 -7.72 5.92 -3.12
N GLY A 214 -6.47 6.33 -2.86
CA GLY A 214 -5.28 5.67 -3.39
C GLY A 214 -5.13 4.24 -2.88
N TRP A 215 -5.34 4.02 -1.58
CA TRP A 215 -5.33 2.67 -1.00
C TRP A 215 -6.37 1.75 -1.64
N ILE A 216 -7.62 2.25 -1.78
CA ILE A 216 -8.71 1.51 -2.45
C ILE A 216 -8.35 1.19 -3.90
N ALA A 217 -7.78 2.17 -4.62
CA ALA A 217 -7.43 2.02 -6.04
C ALA A 217 -6.35 0.97 -6.30
N THR A 218 -5.46 0.68 -5.32
CA THR A 218 -4.36 -0.27 -5.45
C THR A 218 -4.49 -1.52 -4.59
N ARG A 219 -5.57 -1.70 -3.82
CA ARG A 219 -5.75 -2.79 -2.84
C ARG A 219 -4.63 -2.81 -1.79
N SER A 220 -4.25 -1.67 -1.29
CA SER A 220 -3.15 -1.48 -0.34
C SER A 220 -3.29 -2.32 0.93
N SER A 221 -2.16 -2.77 1.47
CA SER A 221 -2.04 -3.36 2.81
C SER A 221 -1.25 -2.45 3.74
N GLY A 222 -1.48 -2.57 5.03
CA GLY A 222 -0.78 -1.81 6.07
C GLY A 222 -0.03 -2.71 7.04
N MET A 223 0.96 -2.19 7.73
CA MET A 223 1.81 -2.95 8.68
C MET A 223 1.02 -3.65 9.82
N GLN A 224 -0.25 -3.31 10.01
CA GLN A 224 -1.14 -3.91 11.00
C GLN A 224 -2.31 -4.69 10.35
N SER A 225 -2.19 -5.02 9.06
CA SER A 225 -3.21 -5.78 8.33
C SER A 225 -3.44 -7.18 8.90
N ASP A 226 -2.45 -7.76 9.59
CA ASP A 226 -2.62 -9.03 10.33
C ASP A 226 -3.81 -8.98 11.30
N LYS A 227 -4.10 -7.82 11.87
CA LYS A 227 -5.22 -7.63 12.79
C LYS A 227 -6.42 -6.93 12.16
N TYR A 228 -6.20 -5.90 11.38
CA TYR A 228 -7.27 -5.02 10.90
C TYR A 228 -7.76 -5.38 9.51
N GLY A 229 -7.03 -6.26 8.81
CA GLY A 229 -7.26 -6.59 7.40
C GLY A 229 -6.60 -5.61 6.44
N ASP A 230 -6.60 -5.96 5.17
CA ASP A 230 -6.17 -5.09 4.09
C ASP A 230 -7.27 -4.06 3.77
N ILE A 231 -6.98 -3.06 2.95
CA ILE A 231 -7.99 -2.06 2.61
C ILE A 231 -9.25 -2.68 1.98
N ALA A 232 -9.11 -3.82 1.28
CA ALA A 232 -10.23 -4.57 0.72
C ALA A 232 -11.15 -5.13 1.81
N ASP A 233 -10.59 -5.59 2.93
CA ASP A 233 -11.35 -6.06 4.08
C ASP A 233 -11.97 -4.91 4.87
N ILE A 234 -11.25 -3.80 4.98
CA ILE A 234 -11.66 -2.62 5.74
C ILE A 234 -12.77 -1.86 5.01
N THR A 235 -12.73 -1.76 3.67
CA THR A 235 -13.72 -1.03 2.87
C THR A 235 -15.05 -1.80 2.81
N ARG A 236 -16.08 -1.30 3.47
CA ARG A 236 -17.40 -1.95 3.51
C ARG A 236 -18.38 -1.42 2.47
N GLY A 237 -18.17 -0.19 2.02
CA GLY A 237 -18.96 0.46 0.97
C GLY A 237 -18.18 1.61 0.36
N LEU A 238 -18.61 2.11 -0.79
CA LEU A 238 -17.96 3.25 -1.44
C LEU A 238 -18.89 3.96 -2.41
N ARG A 239 -18.47 5.15 -2.82
CA ARG A 239 -19.08 5.93 -3.89
C ARG A 239 -18.05 6.13 -4.99
N LEU A 240 -18.47 5.91 -6.24
CA LEU A 240 -17.60 6.05 -7.42
C LEU A 240 -18.35 6.82 -8.48
N VAL A 241 -17.81 7.95 -8.89
CA VAL A 241 -18.34 8.80 -9.98
C VAL A 241 -17.83 8.28 -11.33
N ARG A 242 -18.75 8.14 -12.28
CA ARG A 242 -18.46 7.73 -13.65
C ARG A 242 -19.47 8.37 -14.62
N PRO A 243 -19.29 8.24 -15.96
CA PRO A 243 -20.30 8.69 -16.91
C PRO A 243 -21.67 8.06 -16.61
N GLY A 244 -22.69 8.91 -16.57
CA GLY A 244 -24.06 8.49 -16.30
C GLY A 244 -24.44 8.41 -14.82
N GLY A 245 -23.56 8.78 -13.89
CA GLY A 245 -23.88 8.95 -12.47
C GLY A 245 -22.97 8.19 -11.51
N THR A 246 -23.30 8.28 -10.23
CA THR A 246 -22.52 7.68 -9.14
C THR A 246 -22.96 6.25 -8.85
N VAL A 247 -22.01 5.33 -8.86
CA VAL A 247 -22.18 3.98 -8.29
C VAL A 247 -22.11 4.10 -6.77
N VAL A 248 -23.11 3.59 -6.07
CA VAL A 248 -23.19 3.57 -4.61
C VAL A 248 -23.21 2.15 -4.10
N ILE A 249 -22.16 1.73 -3.43
CA ILE A 249 -22.07 0.46 -2.72
C ILE A 249 -22.34 0.71 -1.24
N ARG A 250 -23.48 0.23 -0.75
CA ARG A 250 -23.88 0.39 0.66
C ARG A 250 -23.02 -0.47 1.57
N PRO A 251 -22.69 -0.03 2.79
CA PRO A 251 -21.87 -0.78 3.74
C PRO A 251 -22.66 -1.90 4.45
N ILE A 252 -23.24 -2.81 3.68
CA ILE A 252 -23.99 -3.95 4.20
C ILE A 252 -22.98 -5.04 4.61
N PRO A 253 -23.08 -5.64 5.82
CA PRO A 253 -22.14 -6.62 6.32
C PRO A 253 -21.97 -7.85 5.42
N SER A 254 -23.08 -8.33 4.85
CA SER A 254 -23.12 -9.47 3.94
C SER A 254 -24.35 -9.39 3.03
N ALA A 255 -24.17 -9.73 1.76
CA ALA A 255 -25.26 -9.73 0.79
C ALA A 255 -25.04 -10.79 -0.30
N SER A 256 -26.09 -11.54 -0.64
CA SER A 256 -26.09 -12.54 -1.72
C SER A 256 -26.78 -11.95 -2.96
N ASN A 257 -26.19 -10.93 -3.57
CA ASN A 257 -26.77 -10.15 -4.66
C ASN A 257 -25.94 -10.23 -5.97
N GLY A 258 -25.24 -11.34 -6.17
CA GLY A 258 -24.43 -11.61 -7.36
C GLY A 258 -22.95 -11.25 -7.18
N PRO A 259 -22.19 -11.13 -8.29
CA PRO A 259 -20.78 -10.73 -8.23
C PRO A 259 -20.61 -9.36 -7.58
N SER A 260 -19.56 -9.21 -6.78
CA SER A 260 -19.32 -7.99 -6.00
C SER A 260 -18.74 -6.86 -6.87
N VAL A 261 -19.55 -5.84 -7.14
CA VAL A 261 -19.10 -4.62 -7.82
C VAL A 261 -18.04 -3.88 -6.97
N ARG A 262 -18.11 -3.98 -5.64
CA ARG A 262 -17.07 -3.47 -4.74
C ARG A 262 -15.70 -4.08 -5.06
N GLU A 263 -15.63 -5.41 -5.20
CA GLU A 263 -14.38 -6.11 -5.51
C GLU A 263 -13.83 -5.75 -6.90
N MET A 264 -14.72 -5.43 -7.87
CA MET A 264 -14.29 -4.96 -9.19
C MET A 264 -13.68 -3.54 -9.14
N ILE A 265 -14.13 -2.70 -8.22
CA ILE A 265 -13.62 -1.32 -8.05
C ILE A 265 -12.30 -1.32 -7.27
N LEU A 266 -12.16 -2.15 -6.24
CA LEU A 266 -10.93 -2.32 -5.47
C LEU A 266 -9.79 -2.81 -6.39
N GLY A 267 -8.71 -2.04 -6.48
CA GLY A 267 -7.58 -2.36 -7.35
C GLY A 267 -7.76 -1.98 -8.82
N SER A 268 -8.83 -1.24 -9.17
CA SER A 268 -9.06 -0.79 -10.55
C SER A 268 -8.19 0.38 -11.00
N GLU A 269 -7.41 0.98 -10.11
CA GLU A 269 -6.46 2.06 -10.39
C GLU A 269 -7.06 3.23 -11.20
N GLY A 270 -8.31 3.57 -10.91
CA GLY A 270 -9.04 4.65 -11.59
C GLY A 270 -9.64 4.28 -12.96
N ARG A 271 -9.51 3.02 -13.43
CA ARG A 271 -10.04 2.56 -14.72
C ARG A 271 -11.58 2.51 -14.79
N LEU A 272 -12.25 2.42 -13.65
CA LEU A 272 -13.71 2.31 -13.59
C LEU A 272 -14.40 3.64 -13.23
N GLY A 273 -13.64 4.67 -12.88
CA GLY A 273 -14.14 5.97 -12.43
C GLY A 273 -13.37 6.52 -11.24
N ILE A 274 -13.93 7.51 -10.56
CA ILE A 274 -13.32 8.26 -9.48
C ILE A 274 -13.99 7.90 -8.15
N VAL A 275 -13.25 7.27 -7.24
CA VAL A 275 -13.72 7.03 -5.86
C VAL A 275 -13.77 8.36 -5.13
N THR A 276 -14.93 8.72 -4.59
CA THR A 276 -15.16 9.99 -3.89
C THR A 276 -15.25 9.84 -2.38
N GLU A 277 -15.87 8.75 -1.92
CA GLU A 277 -16.05 8.45 -0.52
C GLU A 277 -16.03 6.93 -0.29
N ALA A 278 -15.65 6.52 0.92
CA ALA A 278 -15.80 5.14 1.35
C ALA A 278 -16.35 5.03 2.77
N TRP A 279 -17.11 3.97 3.03
CA TRP A 279 -17.42 3.47 4.36
C TRP A 279 -16.39 2.43 4.73
N VAL A 280 -15.61 2.74 5.76
CA VAL A 280 -14.53 1.87 6.24
C VAL A 280 -14.82 1.40 7.66
N GLN A 281 -14.40 0.17 7.96
CA GLN A 281 -14.46 -0.34 9.33
C GLN A 281 -13.46 0.41 10.19
N VAL A 282 -13.91 0.85 11.38
CA VAL A 282 -13.07 1.52 12.36
C VAL A 282 -13.13 0.80 13.70
N HIS A 283 -12.09 0.95 14.49
CA HIS A 283 -11.90 0.26 15.76
C HIS A 283 -11.65 1.28 16.86
N ARG A 284 -11.99 0.94 18.12
CA ARG A 284 -11.57 1.76 19.26
C ARG A 284 -10.05 1.78 19.36
N VAL A 285 -9.49 2.96 19.61
CA VAL A 285 -8.04 3.08 19.87
C VAL A 285 -7.66 2.12 20.99
N PRO A 286 -6.68 1.24 20.79
CA PRO A 286 -6.31 0.24 21.77
C PRO A 286 -5.72 0.88 23.02
N ALA A 287 -6.16 0.41 24.20
CA ALA A 287 -5.65 0.91 25.48
C ALA A 287 -4.17 0.58 25.72
N LYS A 288 -3.68 -0.48 25.08
CA LYS A 288 -2.30 -0.94 25.16
C LYS A 288 -1.81 -1.35 23.79
N ARG A 289 -0.60 -0.92 23.42
CA ARG A 289 0.14 -1.34 22.24
C ARG A 289 1.61 -1.47 22.56
N ASP A 290 2.17 -2.63 22.30
CA ASP A 290 3.59 -2.91 22.46
C ASP A 290 4.11 -3.67 21.23
N VAL A 291 5.33 -3.38 20.79
CA VAL A 291 6.06 -4.15 19.79
C VAL A 291 7.29 -4.77 20.45
N TYR A 292 7.39 -6.08 20.36
CA TYR A 292 8.51 -6.86 20.91
C TYR A 292 9.41 -7.35 19.79
N ALA A 293 10.70 -7.36 20.04
CA ALA A 293 11.67 -7.96 19.15
C ALA A 293 12.03 -9.37 19.59
N TYR A 294 12.21 -10.23 18.61
CA TYR A 294 12.62 -11.63 18.76
C TYR A 294 13.75 -11.94 17.77
N PHE A 295 14.51 -12.99 18.06
CA PHE A 295 15.46 -13.57 17.12
C PHE A 295 15.15 -15.04 16.89
N PHE A 296 15.40 -15.50 15.67
CA PHE A 296 15.36 -16.90 15.27
C PHE A 296 16.73 -17.33 14.74
N PRO A 297 17.06 -18.65 14.81
CA PRO A 297 18.35 -19.15 14.34
C PRO A 297 18.58 -19.00 12.84
N ASN A 298 17.50 -19.02 12.04
CA ASN A 298 17.51 -18.81 10.58
C ASN A 298 16.12 -18.44 10.07
N PHE A 299 16.03 -18.06 8.80
CA PHE A 299 14.79 -17.57 8.19
C PHE A 299 13.71 -18.65 8.09
N GLU A 300 14.05 -19.88 7.70
CA GLU A 300 13.10 -21.00 7.65
C GLU A 300 12.40 -21.22 8.99
N THR A 301 13.17 -21.24 10.07
CA THR A 301 12.63 -21.42 11.42
C THR A 301 11.73 -20.24 11.81
N GLY A 302 12.11 -19.02 11.43
CA GLY A 302 11.29 -17.83 11.60
C GLY A 302 9.97 -17.91 10.85
N LEU A 303 9.99 -18.29 9.56
CA LEU A 303 8.78 -18.47 8.74
C LEU A 303 7.83 -19.51 9.34
N ARG A 304 8.35 -20.66 9.80
CA ARG A 304 7.53 -21.70 10.47
C ARG A 304 6.88 -21.20 11.75
N ALA A 305 7.60 -20.37 12.51
CA ALA A 305 7.03 -19.74 13.70
C ALA A 305 5.92 -18.75 13.35
N MET A 306 6.10 -17.92 12.30
CA MET A 306 5.07 -17.00 11.82
C MET A 306 3.84 -17.73 11.31
N GLN A 307 4.01 -18.85 10.58
CA GLN A 307 2.91 -19.70 10.16
C GLN A 307 2.07 -20.18 11.35
N GLU A 308 2.70 -20.78 12.37
CA GLU A 308 1.97 -21.27 13.55
C GLU A 308 1.31 -20.13 14.35
N ILE A 309 1.93 -18.93 14.37
CA ILE A 309 1.32 -17.74 14.96
C ILE A 309 0.07 -17.33 14.19
N ALA A 310 0.11 -17.31 12.84
CA ALA A 310 -1.02 -16.97 11.99
C ALA A 310 -2.18 -17.98 12.10
N GLU A 311 -1.86 -19.26 12.35
CA GLU A 311 -2.86 -20.32 12.57
C GLU A 311 -3.42 -20.33 14.00
N SER A 312 -2.79 -19.59 14.95
CA SER A 312 -3.14 -19.61 16.36
C SER A 312 -4.16 -18.52 16.75
N ASP A 313 -4.77 -18.69 17.93
CA ASP A 313 -5.64 -17.69 18.57
C ASP A 313 -4.89 -16.43 19.06
N ALA A 314 -3.57 -16.33 18.85
CA ALA A 314 -2.78 -15.21 19.33
C ALA A 314 -3.14 -13.90 18.63
N ALA A 315 -3.43 -13.94 17.33
CA ALA A 315 -3.85 -12.81 16.49
C ALA A 315 -3.10 -11.49 16.80
N PRO A 316 -1.76 -11.46 16.71
CA PRO A 316 -0.99 -10.25 16.94
C PRO A 316 -1.32 -9.20 15.88
N SER A 317 -1.00 -7.92 16.14
CA SER A 317 -1.27 -6.84 15.19
C SER A 317 -0.17 -6.65 14.15
N ILE A 318 1.01 -7.17 14.42
CA ILE A 318 2.17 -7.17 13.53
C ILE A 318 2.85 -8.52 13.66
N THR A 319 3.13 -9.17 12.53
CA THR A 319 4.03 -10.32 12.43
C THR A 319 5.05 -10.04 11.34
N ARG A 320 6.30 -9.88 11.72
CA ARG A 320 7.39 -9.61 10.80
C ARG A 320 8.60 -10.46 11.17
N VAL A 321 9.19 -11.11 10.20
CA VAL A 321 10.50 -11.75 10.34
C VAL A 321 11.35 -11.39 9.13
N SER A 322 12.54 -10.86 9.39
CA SER A 322 13.53 -10.49 8.39
C SER A 322 14.45 -11.67 8.10
N ASP A 323 14.92 -11.81 6.87
CA ASP A 323 16.02 -12.72 6.57
C ASP A 323 17.33 -12.26 7.21
N ASN A 324 18.39 -13.03 7.06
CA ASN A 324 19.69 -12.69 7.63
C ASN A 324 20.28 -11.39 7.05
N MET A 325 20.09 -11.14 5.76
CA MET A 325 20.62 -9.93 5.11
C MET A 325 19.87 -8.69 5.55
N GLU A 326 18.53 -8.74 5.66
CA GLU A 326 17.78 -7.61 6.22
C GLU A 326 18.04 -7.42 7.71
N THR A 327 18.29 -8.50 8.45
CA THR A 327 18.72 -8.42 9.86
C THR A 327 20.05 -7.65 9.95
N ARG A 328 21.04 -7.95 9.12
CA ARG A 328 22.31 -7.20 9.03
C ARG A 328 22.09 -5.74 8.66
N PHE A 329 21.22 -5.46 7.68
CA PHE A 329 20.86 -4.11 7.29
C PHE A 329 20.17 -3.34 8.43
N SER A 330 19.23 -3.97 9.13
CA SER A 330 18.54 -3.37 10.29
C SER A 330 19.52 -3.01 11.42
N LEU A 331 20.50 -3.86 11.67
CA LEU A 331 21.57 -3.59 12.63
C LEU A 331 22.48 -2.46 12.14
N ALA A 332 22.83 -2.43 10.85
CA ALA A 332 23.68 -1.41 10.24
C ALA A 332 23.03 -0.02 10.24
N THR A 333 21.70 0.07 10.09
CA THR A 333 20.93 1.32 10.14
C THR A 333 20.56 1.75 11.56
N SER A 334 20.92 0.98 12.57
CA SER A 334 20.71 1.34 13.98
C SER A 334 21.64 2.45 14.42
N LYS A 335 21.12 3.38 15.23
CA LYS A 335 21.95 4.42 15.85
C LYS A 335 22.98 3.82 16.80
N GLU A 336 24.10 4.52 16.96
CA GLU A 336 25.13 4.09 17.90
C GLU A 336 24.52 3.95 19.30
N SER A 337 24.72 2.79 19.91
CA SER A 337 24.34 2.52 21.29
C SER A 337 25.51 2.77 22.21
N HIS A 338 25.24 3.28 23.43
CA HIS A 338 26.26 3.60 24.41
C HIS A 338 26.08 2.81 25.70
N GLY A 339 27.14 2.68 26.48
CA GLY A 339 27.11 2.11 27.81
C GLY A 339 26.63 0.65 27.86
N VAL A 340 25.69 0.37 28.76
CA VAL A 340 25.15 -0.99 29.00
C VAL A 340 24.50 -1.57 27.76
N THR A 341 23.77 -0.73 26.99
CA THR A 341 23.11 -1.18 25.76
C THR A 341 24.13 -1.66 24.72
N LYS A 342 25.23 -0.95 24.52
CA LYS A 342 26.33 -1.36 23.62
C LYS A 342 26.97 -2.67 24.08
N PHE A 343 27.17 -2.84 25.37
CA PHE A 343 27.71 -4.09 25.93
C PHE A 343 26.75 -5.26 25.73
N VAL A 344 25.45 -5.07 26.00
CA VAL A 344 24.45 -6.13 25.84
C VAL A 344 24.29 -6.51 24.35
N SER A 345 24.14 -5.55 23.44
CA SER A 345 23.95 -5.85 22.01
C SER A 345 25.22 -6.39 21.36
N GLY A 346 26.39 -5.83 21.69
CA GLY A 346 27.66 -6.18 21.04
C GLY A 346 28.38 -7.40 21.61
N THR A 347 28.09 -7.77 22.85
CA THR A 347 28.83 -8.85 23.54
C THR A 347 27.91 -9.94 24.09
N VAL A 348 26.90 -9.56 24.87
CA VAL A 348 26.06 -10.52 25.59
C VAL A 348 25.15 -11.29 24.66
N LEU A 349 24.41 -10.62 23.76
CA LEU A 349 23.51 -11.28 22.80
C LEU A 349 24.24 -12.25 21.87
N PRO A 350 25.35 -11.87 21.21
CA PRO A 350 26.12 -12.81 20.39
C PRO A 350 26.65 -14.01 21.19
N ALA A 351 27.07 -13.82 22.45
CA ALA A 351 27.51 -14.92 23.29
C ALA A 351 26.36 -15.90 23.63
N ILE A 352 25.16 -15.36 23.91
CA ILE A 352 23.97 -16.19 24.13
C ILE A 352 23.60 -16.96 22.85
N PHE A 353 23.62 -16.32 21.66
CA PHE A 353 23.32 -17.00 20.40
C PHE A 353 24.29 -18.15 20.14
N ARG A 354 25.60 -17.91 20.29
CA ARG A 354 26.60 -18.99 20.18
C ARG A 354 26.38 -20.12 21.20
N SER A 355 26.02 -19.80 22.46
CA SER A 355 25.72 -20.81 23.48
C SER A 355 24.49 -21.67 23.14
N LYS A 356 23.57 -21.15 22.31
CA LYS A 356 22.44 -21.88 21.76
C LYS A 356 22.79 -22.69 20.50
N GLY A 357 24.02 -22.61 20.00
CA GLY A 357 24.45 -23.25 18.76
C GLY A 357 24.01 -22.53 17.51
N TRP A 358 23.63 -21.23 17.60
CA TRP A 358 23.21 -20.47 16.43
C TRP A 358 24.42 -19.94 15.66
N ASN A 359 24.35 -20.03 14.32
CA ASN A 359 25.25 -19.32 13.44
C ASN A 359 24.84 -17.86 13.39
N LEU A 360 25.76 -16.95 13.72
CA LEU A 360 25.47 -15.50 13.76
C LEU A 360 25.20 -14.90 12.38
N ASP A 361 25.67 -15.53 11.31
CA ASP A 361 25.45 -15.07 9.94
C ASP A 361 24.04 -15.42 9.43
N ASP A 362 23.35 -16.37 10.08
CA ASP A 362 22.02 -16.85 9.69
C ASP A 362 20.88 -16.28 10.56
N ILE A 363 21.20 -15.60 11.67
CA ILE A 363 20.19 -15.11 12.61
C ILE A 363 19.22 -14.15 11.95
N CYS A 364 17.95 -14.26 12.33
CA CYS A 364 16.85 -13.49 11.80
C CYS A 364 16.14 -12.68 12.89
N LEU A 365 16.00 -11.39 12.66
CA LEU A 365 15.28 -10.45 13.53
C LEU A 365 13.77 -10.48 13.20
N SER A 366 12.96 -10.47 14.24
CA SER A 366 11.50 -10.44 14.11
C SER A 366 10.90 -9.36 15.01
N PHE A 367 9.81 -8.73 14.54
CA PHE A 367 8.99 -7.82 15.32
C PHE A 367 7.56 -8.35 15.39
N ILE A 368 7.00 -8.42 16.60
CA ILE A 368 5.63 -8.88 16.81
C ILE A 368 4.90 -7.86 17.69
N GLY A 369 3.77 -7.37 17.19
CA GLY A 369 2.94 -6.35 17.83
C GLY A 369 1.78 -6.95 18.61
N TYR A 370 1.53 -6.43 19.79
CA TYR A 370 0.41 -6.82 20.66
C TYR A 370 -0.40 -5.59 21.03
N GLU A 371 -1.72 -5.65 20.84
CA GLU A 371 -2.56 -4.51 21.16
C GLU A 371 -4.00 -4.89 21.52
N GLY A 372 -4.62 -4.03 22.31
CA GLY A 372 -5.98 -4.18 22.81
C GLY A 372 -6.09 -3.76 24.27
N SER A 373 -6.90 -4.48 25.08
CA SER A 373 -6.86 -4.31 26.53
C SER A 373 -5.54 -4.87 27.08
N GLU A 374 -5.07 -4.38 28.21
CA GLU A 374 -3.84 -4.83 28.83
C GLU A 374 -3.81 -6.36 29.09
N ARG A 375 -4.96 -6.91 29.51
CA ARG A 375 -5.12 -8.35 29.71
C ARG A 375 -5.00 -9.13 28.40
N HIS A 376 -5.58 -8.60 27.32
CA HIS A 376 -5.53 -9.23 25.99
C HIS A 376 -4.11 -9.23 25.43
N ALA A 377 -3.44 -8.08 25.43
CA ALA A 377 -2.06 -7.98 24.95
C ALA A 377 -1.09 -8.92 25.71
N LYS A 378 -1.27 -9.06 27.03
CA LYS A 378 -0.51 -10.05 27.83
C LYS A 378 -0.80 -11.50 27.43
N LEU A 379 -2.05 -11.83 27.09
CA LEU A 379 -2.43 -13.17 26.64
C LEU A 379 -1.84 -13.48 25.27
N GLN A 380 -1.98 -12.56 24.31
CA GLN A 380 -1.38 -12.68 22.98
C GLN A 380 0.12 -12.98 23.09
N LYS A 381 0.85 -12.14 23.86
CA LYS A 381 2.29 -12.33 24.07
C LYS A 381 2.61 -13.70 24.66
N LYS A 382 1.84 -14.18 25.64
CA LYS A 382 2.07 -15.50 26.26
C LYS A 382 1.88 -16.65 25.26
N LEU A 383 0.94 -16.54 24.34
CA LEU A 383 0.71 -17.54 23.28
C LEU A 383 1.88 -17.52 22.30
N VAL A 384 2.25 -16.34 21.81
CA VAL A 384 3.37 -16.16 20.88
C VAL A 384 4.70 -16.61 21.50
N ASP A 385 5.00 -16.26 22.76
CA ASP A 385 6.24 -16.67 23.44
C ASP A 385 6.40 -18.20 23.49
N ARG A 386 5.30 -18.96 23.59
CA ARG A 386 5.34 -20.44 23.54
C ARG A 386 5.72 -20.94 22.16
N ILE A 387 5.12 -20.35 21.11
CA ILE A 387 5.41 -20.71 19.72
C ILE A 387 6.87 -20.35 19.39
N VAL A 388 7.30 -19.12 19.69
CA VAL A 388 8.68 -18.68 19.50
C VAL A 388 9.68 -19.65 20.18
N LYS A 389 9.41 -20.05 21.43
CA LYS A 389 10.25 -21.01 22.15
C LYS A 389 10.26 -22.40 21.50
N LYS A 390 9.13 -22.87 20.97
CA LYS A 390 9.03 -24.15 20.23
C LYS A 390 9.96 -24.18 19.02
N TYR A 391 10.08 -23.04 18.33
CA TYR A 391 10.97 -22.87 17.18
C TYR A 391 12.36 -22.33 17.55
N ASN A 392 12.81 -22.59 18.79
CA ASN A 392 14.13 -22.18 19.30
C ASN A 392 14.39 -20.66 19.22
N GLY A 393 13.34 -19.83 19.06
CA GLY A 393 13.46 -18.38 19.05
C GLY A 393 13.69 -17.80 20.46
N MET A 394 14.06 -16.53 20.51
CA MET A 394 14.35 -15.80 21.74
C MET A 394 13.83 -14.36 21.68
N GLY A 395 13.03 -13.95 22.67
CA GLY A 395 12.62 -12.57 22.85
C GLY A 395 13.70 -11.70 23.48
N VAL A 396 13.88 -10.48 23.00
CA VAL A 396 14.86 -9.50 23.50
C VAL A 396 14.21 -8.21 24.05
N GLY A 397 12.89 -8.23 24.21
CA GLY A 397 12.14 -7.12 24.82
C GLY A 397 11.60 -6.09 23.81
N THR A 398 11.18 -4.94 24.34
CA THR A 398 10.50 -3.89 23.56
C THR A 398 11.44 -2.81 22.99
N GLY A 399 12.69 -2.72 23.47
CA GLY A 399 13.61 -1.65 23.05
C GLY A 399 13.75 -1.51 21.53
N PRO A 400 14.15 -2.57 20.79
CA PRO A 400 14.23 -2.53 19.34
C PRO A 400 12.85 -2.33 18.66
N GLY A 401 11.78 -2.87 19.25
CA GLY A 401 10.42 -2.72 18.74
C GLY A 401 9.90 -1.29 18.80
N ILE A 402 10.22 -0.53 19.84
CA ILE A 402 9.90 0.89 19.96
C ILE A 402 10.61 1.69 18.85
N LEU A 403 11.90 1.41 18.61
CA LEU A 403 12.66 2.07 17.55
C LEU A 403 12.09 1.75 16.15
N TYR A 404 11.69 0.50 15.92
CA TYR A 404 11.00 0.11 14.70
C TYR A 404 9.71 0.92 14.51
N ASP A 405 8.85 0.97 15.53
CA ASP A 405 7.56 1.65 15.44
C ASP A 405 7.69 3.18 15.20
N GLN A 406 8.75 3.79 15.74
CA GLN A 406 9.04 5.22 15.55
C GLN A 406 9.58 5.55 14.16
N LYS A 407 10.26 4.61 13.49
CA LYS A 407 11.00 4.88 12.24
C LYS A 407 10.44 4.17 11.01
N LYS A 408 9.36 3.44 11.16
CA LYS A 408 8.80 2.61 10.11
C LYS A 408 8.44 3.36 8.82
N PHE A 409 8.19 4.68 8.89
CA PHE A 409 7.88 5.52 7.73
C PHE A 409 9.10 6.25 7.14
N ASP A 410 10.30 6.06 7.70
CA ASP A 410 11.52 6.75 7.25
C ASP A 410 12.29 5.97 6.16
N THR A 411 11.98 4.68 5.99
CA THR A 411 12.68 3.81 5.03
C THR A 411 12.69 4.34 3.59
N PRO A 412 11.60 4.92 3.04
CA PRO A 412 11.61 5.42 1.67
C PRO A 412 12.62 6.56 1.41
N TYR A 413 13.05 7.29 2.43
CA TYR A 413 14.08 8.35 2.28
C TYR A 413 15.47 7.80 1.96
N ILE A 414 15.77 6.52 2.28
CA ILE A 414 17.04 5.86 1.93
C ILE A 414 17.18 5.76 0.41
N ARG A 415 16.10 5.60 -0.33
CA ARG A 415 16.11 5.56 -1.79
C ARG A 415 16.64 6.87 -2.40
N ASP A 416 16.13 8.01 -1.94
CA ASP A 416 16.65 9.32 -2.41
C ASP A 416 18.13 9.50 -2.09
N PHE A 417 18.54 9.07 -0.88
CA PHE A 417 19.93 9.09 -0.45
C PHE A 417 20.85 8.28 -1.38
N LEU A 418 20.39 7.10 -1.83
CA LEU A 418 21.14 6.26 -2.78
C LEU A 418 21.12 6.84 -4.19
N LEU A 419 19.97 7.34 -4.66
CA LEU A 419 19.84 8.01 -5.97
C LEU A 419 20.77 9.21 -6.08
N ASP A 420 20.94 10.00 -5.01
CA ASP A 420 21.89 11.12 -4.95
C ASP A 420 23.35 10.68 -5.10
N ARG A 421 23.64 9.39 -5.06
CA ARG A 421 24.97 8.79 -5.18
C ARG A 421 25.08 7.82 -6.36
N GLY A 422 24.13 7.89 -7.29
CA GLY A 422 24.13 7.06 -8.49
C GLY A 422 23.86 5.58 -8.22
N ALA A 423 23.10 5.28 -7.17
CA ALA A 423 22.71 3.92 -6.84
C ALA A 423 21.19 3.74 -6.78
N ALA A 424 20.73 2.57 -7.17
CA ALA A 424 19.37 2.12 -7.00
C ALA A 424 19.10 1.71 -5.55
N GLY A 425 17.89 2.00 -5.09
CA GLY A 425 17.27 1.38 -3.92
C GLY A 425 15.79 1.26 -4.21
N ASP A 426 15.27 0.04 -4.39
CA ASP A 426 13.87 -0.17 -4.72
C ASP A 426 13.30 -1.40 -4.03
N VAL A 427 12.00 -1.60 -4.18
CA VAL A 427 11.25 -2.65 -3.52
C VAL A 427 10.39 -3.43 -4.50
N SER A 428 10.12 -4.69 -4.16
CA SER A 428 9.14 -5.54 -4.80
C SER A 428 8.54 -6.47 -3.77
N GLU A 429 7.33 -6.93 -3.98
CA GLU A 429 6.66 -7.79 -3.01
C GLU A 429 5.74 -8.80 -3.69
N SER A 430 5.56 -9.94 -3.04
CA SER A 430 4.75 -11.03 -3.57
C SER A 430 4.18 -11.85 -2.43
N ALA A 431 2.91 -12.26 -2.55
CA ALA A 431 2.28 -13.20 -1.63
C ALA A 431 2.27 -14.61 -2.22
N ALA A 432 2.44 -15.60 -1.33
CA ALA A 432 2.36 -17.00 -1.71
C ALA A 432 1.80 -17.87 -0.57
N PRO A 433 1.27 -19.06 -0.86
CA PRO A 433 0.94 -20.05 0.17
C PRO A 433 2.15 -20.41 1.03
N TRP A 434 1.94 -20.74 2.31
CA TRP A 434 3.02 -21.10 3.25
C TRP A 434 3.98 -22.16 2.70
N SER A 435 3.45 -23.14 1.95
CA SER A 435 4.26 -24.22 1.34
C SER A 435 5.19 -23.75 0.23
N LYS A 436 5.04 -22.52 -0.26
CA LYS A 436 5.84 -21.95 -1.36
C LYS A 436 6.80 -20.85 -0.90
N LEU A 437 6.59 -20.26 0.28
CA LEU A 437 7.29 -19.06 0.72
C LEU A 437 8.81 -19.18 0.74
N LEU A 438 9.36 -20.28 1.28
CA LEU A 438 10.82 -20.45 1.29
C LEU A 438 11.38 -20.60 -0.12
N GLY A 439 10.71 -21.38 -0.97
CA GLY A 439 11.10 -21.50 -2.38
C GLY A 439 10.98 -20.19 -3.16
N LEU A 440 9.95 -19.38 -2.85
CA LEU A 440 9.81 -18.03 -3.40
C LEU A 440 10.98 -17.13 -2.98
N HIS A 441 11.32 -17.11 -1.69
CA HIS A 441 12.45 -16.35 -1.18
C HIS A 441 13.75 -16.72 -1.91
N ASP A 442 14.09 -18.00 -1.91
CA ASP A 442 15.36 -18.49 -2.47
C ASP A 442 15.44 -18.27 -3.99
N GLY A 443 14.33 -18.49 -4.70
CA GLY A 443 14.22 -18.25 -6.15
C GLY A 443 14.42 -16.79 -6.52
N VAL A 444 13.80 -15.87 -5.76
CA VAL A 444 13.91 -14.42 -5.99
C VAL A 444 15.32 -13.91 -5.66
N VAL A 445 15.90 -14.34 -4.53
CA VAL A 445 17.26 -13.96 -4.15
C VAL A 445 18.26 -14.43 -5.21
N LYS A 446 18.12 -15.66 -5.69
CA LYS A 446 18.95 -16.20 -6.78
C LYS A 446 18.82 -15.39 -8.06
N ALA A 447 17.59 -15.12 -8.51
CA ALA A 447 17.33 -14.38 -9.75
C ALA A 447 17.88 -12.95 -9.69
N ALA A 448 17.78 -12.30 -8.53
CA ALA A 448 18.35 -10.97 -8.31
C ALA A 448 19.88 -10.97 -8.42
N HIS A 449 20.57 -11.94 -7.80
CA HIS A 449 22.02 -12.06 -7.91
C HIS A 449 22.48 -12.36 -9.36
N GLU A 450 21.80 -13.26 -10.08
CA GLU A 450 22.06 -13.52 -11.49
C GLU A 450 21.86 -12.26 -12.35
N ALA A 451 20.87 -11.42 -12.00
CA ALA A 451 20.66 -10.15 -12.68
C ALA A 451 21.74 -9.11 -12.36
N PHE A 452 22.22 -9.04 -11.12
CA PHE A 452 23.37 -8.19 -10.76
C PHE A 452 24.63 -8.59 -11.51
N ASP A 453 24.90 -9.90 -11.63
CA ASP A 453 26.03 -10.42 -12.40
C ASP A 453 25.88 -10.07 -13.90
N LYS A 454 24.68 -10.18 -14.46
CA LYS A 454 24.38 -9.84 -15.86
C LYS A 454 24.65 -8.37 -16.20
N ILE A 455 24.37 -7.45 -15.28
CA ILE A 455 24.70 -6.02 -15.45
C ILE A 455 26.15 -5.69 -15.02
N GLY A 456 26.91 -6.68 -14.54
CA GLY A 456 28.31 -6.49 -14.08
C GLY A 456 28.42 -5.61 -12.85
N ARG A 457 27.46 -5.68 -11.93
CA ARG A 457 27.39 -4.86 -10.71
C ARG A 457 27.29 -5.71 -9.46
N LYS A 458 27.87 -5.22 -8.37
CA LYS A 458 27.57 -5.75 -7.06
C LYS A 458 26.25 -5.20 -6.59
N GLY A 459 25.38 -6.06 -6.09
CA GLY A 459 24.07 -5.69 -5.58
C GLY A 459 23.70 -6.48 -4.34
N VAL A 460 22.70 -6.00 -3.63
CA VAL A 460 22.12 -6.62 -2.45
C VAL A 460 20.61 -6.77 -2.64
N ILE A 461 20.09 -7.87 -2.16
CA ILE A 461 18.66 -8.09 -1.97
C ILE A 461 18.44 -8.59 -0.55
N ILE A 462 17.46 -8.04 0.14
CA ILE A 462 17.07 -8.33 1.51
C ILE A 462 15.57 -8.58 1.54
N SER A 463 15.08 -9.39 2.48
CA SER A 463 13.67 -9.74 2.51
C SER A 463 13.12 -9.85 3.92
N HIS A 464 11.83 -9.54 4.07
CA HIS A 464 11.07 -9.88 5.27
C HIS A 464 9.67 -10.36 4.93
N LEU A 465 9.13 -11.21 5.79
CA LEU A 465 7.70 -11.46 5.85
C LEU A 465 7.03 -10.21 6.42
N SER A 466 6.09 -9.63 5.66
CA SER A 466 5.45 -8.35 6.00
C SER A 466 4.01 -8.50 6.46
N HIS A 467 3.27 -9.49 5.94
CA HIS A 467 1.86 -9.74 6.23
C HIS A 467 1.61 -11.24 6.30
N SER A 468 0.80 -11.65 7.27
CA SER A 468 0.48 -13.05 7.51
C SER A 468 -1.01 -13.32 7.35
N TYR A 469 -1.33 -14.38 6.61
CA TYR A 469 -2.66 -14.90 6.43
C TYR A 469 -2.73 -16.35 6.89
N HIS A 470 -3.91 -16.88 7.12
CA HIS A 470 -4.07 -18.29 7.45
C HIS A 470 -3.47 -19.22 6.36
N SER A 471 -3.61 -18.85 5.09
CA SER A 471 -3.18 -19.68 3.94
C SER A 471 -1.78 -19.41 3.42
N GLY A 472 -1.16 -18.31 3.81
CA GLY A 472 0.13 -17.86 3.26
C GLY A 472 0.61 -16.56 3.87
N ALA A 473 1.59 -15.94 3.23
CA ALA A 473 2.13 -14.66 3.67
C ALA A 473 2.68 -13.85 2.49
N CYS A 474 2.94 -12.57 2.73
CA CYS A 474 3.65 -11.70 1.80
C CYS A 474 5.12 -11.60 2.19
N LEU A 475 6.01 -11.76 1.23
CA LEU A 475 7.43 -11.43 1.31
C LEU A 475 7.68 -10.10 0.62
N TYR A 476 8.35 -9.20 1.33
CA TYR A 476 8.73 -7.88 0.86
C TYR A 476 10.24 -7.86 0.63
N PHE A 477 10.66 -7.60 -0.60
CA PHE A 477 12.05 -7.58 -1.01
C PHE A 477 12.51 -6.14 -1.24
N THR A 478 13.64 -5.78 -0.65
CA THR A 478 14.33 -4.51 -0.94
C THR A 478 15.65 -4.84 -1.61
N PHE A 479 15.94 -4.20 -2.72
CA PHE A 479 17.17 -4.44 -3.46
C PHE A 479 17.89 -3.13 -3.83
N GLY A 480 19.22 -3.22 -3.99
CA GLY A 480 20.03 -2.07 -4.35
C GLY A 480 21.29 -2.47 -5.11
N PHE A 481 21.75 -1.57 -5.99
CA PHE A 481 22.96 -1.70 -6.79
C PHE A 481 23.41 -0.32 -7.30
N VAL A 482 24.69 -0.18 -7.68
CA VAL A 482 25.19 1.05 -8.32
C VAL A 482 24.88 1.01 -9.82
N PHE A 483 24.29 2.09 -10.35
CA PHE A 483 23.97 2.20 -11.77
C PHE A 483 25.21 2.15 -12.66
N GLY A 484 25.04 1.59 -13.85
CA GLY A 484 25.96 1.69 -14.97
C GLY A 484 25.79 3.01 -15.73
N LYS A 485 26.08 2.95 -17.02
CA LYS A 485 25.90 4.10 -17.92
C LYS A 485 24.44 4.37 -18.25
N ASP A 486 23.65 3.31 -18.29
CA ASP A 486 22.20 3.37 -18.55
C ASP A 486 21.45 2.85 -17.33
N ALA A 487 21.05 3.77 -16.47
CA ALA A 487 20.39 3.44 -15.21
C ALA A 487 19.05 2.72 -15.39
N LEU A 488 18.28 3.10 -16.42
CA LEU A 488 16.97 2.49 -16.68
C LEU A 488 17.13 1.07 -17.23
N HIS A 489 18.10 0.85 -18.11
CA HIS A 489 18.39 -0.49 -18.64
C HIS A 489 18.83 -1.46 -17.53
N ASP A 490 19.75 -1.03 -16.66
CA ASP A 490 20.20 -1.83 -15.53
C ASP A 490 19.03 -2.15 -14.58
N TYR A 491 18.19 -1.15 -14.27
CA TYR A 491 17.01 -1.34 -13.46
C TYR A 491 16.04 -2.35 -14.08
N ASP A 492 15.78 -2.24 -15.39
CA ASP A 492 14.85 -3.11 -16.09
C ASP A 492 15.28 -4.57 -16.05
N ILE A 493 16.58 -4.85 -16.17
CA ILE A 493 17.12 -6.21 -16.06
C ILE A 493 16.87 -6.77 -14.66
N VAL A 494 17.18 -6.02 -13.62
CA VAL A 494 17.05 -6.50 -12.24
C VAL A 494 15.57 -6.62 -11.84
N LYS A 495 14.77 -5.60 -12.09
CA LYS A 495 13.34 -5.60 -11.73
C LYS A 495 12.58 -6.71 -12.43
N SER A 496 12.86 -6.94 -13.72
CA SER A 496 12.20 -7.99 -14.48
C SER A 496 12.57 -9.39 -14.01
N ALA A 497 13.84 -9.60 -13.64
CA ALA A 497 14.28 -10.90 -13.11
C ALA A 497 13.57 -11.22 -11.78
N ILE A 498 13.45 -10.23 -10.89
CA ILE A 498 12.72 -10.36 -9.63
C ILE A 498 11.23 -10.64 -9.89
N GLN A 499 10.60 -9.89 -10.80
CA GLN A 499 9.18 -10.02 -11.11
C GLN A 499 8.86 -11.38 -11.74
N GLN A 500 9.72 -11.85 -12.66
CA GLN A 500 9.57 -13.18 -13.25
C GLN A 500 9.74 -14.28 -12.20
N ALA A 501 10.72 -14.12 -11.29
CA ALA A 501 10.94 -15.09 -10.23
C ALA A 501 9.75 -15.23 -9.28
N PHE A 502 8.93 -14.18 -9.08
CA PHE A 502 7.67 -14.31 -8.34
C PHE A 502 6.76 -15.34 -8.96
N ILE A 503 6.50 -15.21 -10.26
CA ILE A 503 5.62 -16.12 -10.99
C ILE A 503 6.21 -17.54 -11.04
N ASP A 504 7.48 -17.67 -11.37
CA ASP A 504 8.15 -18.97 -11.50
C ASP A 504 8.14 -19.79 -10.20
N ASN A 505 8.06 -19.10 -9.04
CA ASN A 505 8.03 -19.74 -7.73
C ASN A 505 6.62 -19.72 -7.07
N GLY A 506 5.57 -19.39 -7.83
CA GLY A 506 4.16 -19.47 -7.40
C GLY A 506 3.72 -18.36 -6.46
N GLY A 507 4.33 -17.20 -6.58
CA GLY A 507 3.90 -15.95 -5.95
C GLY A 507 2.98 -15.12 -6.85
N SER A 508 2.32 -14.10 -6.28
CA SER A 508 1.53 -13.10 -7.00
C SER A 508 2.43 -12.07 -7.69
N ILE A 509 1.94 -11.40 -8.74
CA ILE A 509 2.67 -10.30 -9.39
C ILE A 509 2.83 -9.07 -8.49
N SER A 510 1.90 -8.85 -7.59
CA SER A 510 1.93 -7.82 -6.56
C SER A 510 0.94 -8.19 -5.47
N HIS A 511 1.24 -7.83 -4.23
CA HIS A 511 0.35 -8.01 -3.09
C HIS A 511 -0.39 -6.71 -2.75
N HIS A 512 0.32 -5.56 -2.72
CA HIS A 512 -0.26 -4.28 -2.29
C HIS A 512 0.25 -3.03 -3.03
N HIS A 513 1.20 -3.15 -3.95
CA HIS A 513 1.69 -2.00 -4.73
C HIS A 513 0.81 -1.65 -5.94
N GLY A 514 -0.12 -2.54 -6.30
CA GLY A 514 -0.94 -2.44 -7.50
C GLY A 514 -0.24 -2.98 -8.74
N VAL A 515 -0.95 -2.99 -9.86
CA VAL A 515 -0.45 -3.52 -11.14
C VAL A 515 0.24 -2.42 -11.95
N GLY A 516 -0.43 -1.30 -12.12
CA GLY A 516 0.07 -0.14 -12.86
C GLY A 516 0.50 -0.46 -14.29
N LEU A 517 1.62 0.14 -14.68
CA LEU A 517 2.34 -0.18 -15.91
C LEU A 517 3.47 -1.20 -15.66
N GLU A 518 4.05 -1.20 -14.46
CA GLU A 518 5.25 -1.99 -14.17
C GLU A 518 4.96 -3.49 -14.04
N HIS A 519 3.81 -3.89 -13.48
CA HIS A 519 3.47 -5.29 -13.27
C HIS A 519 2.49 -5.85 -14.31
N ALA A 520 1.85 -5.00 -15.09
CA ALA A 520 0.87 -5.39 -16.11
C ALA A 520 1.32 -6.49 -17.10
N PRO A 521 2.61 -6.59 -17.50
CA PRO A 521 3.07 -7.64 -18.40
C PRO A 521 2.95 -9.06 -17.88
N TRP A 522 2.95 -9.23 -16.56
CA TRP A 522 2.83 -10.54 -15.90
C TRP A 522 1.39 -10.85 -15.48
N LEU A 523 0.42 -9.95 -15.72
CA LEU A 523 -0.96 -10.16 -15.30
C LEU A 523 -1.57 -11.44 -15.91
N GLU A 524 -1.25 -11.75 -17.15
CA GLU A 524 -1.73 -12.98 -17.82
C GLU A 524 -1.19 -14.25 -17.15
N ASP A 525 0.04 -14.22 -16.66
CA ASP A 525 0.65 -15.34 -15.95
C ASP A 525 -0.01 -15.55 -14.57
N ASP A 526 -0.53 -14.48 -13.95
CA ASP A 526 -1.19 -14.50 -12.63
C ASP A 526 -2.66 -14.98 -12.73
N ILE A 527 -3.43 -14.43 -13.67
CA ILE A 527 -4.89 -14.68 -13.76
C ILE A 527 -5.34 -15.38 -15.04
N SER A 528 -4.42 -15.78 -15.91
CA SER A 528 -4.64 -16.35 -17.25
C SER A 528 -5.17 -15.37 -18.31
N ALA A 529 -4.97 -15.69 -19.60
CA ALA A 529 -5.49 -14.92 -20.73
C ALA A 529 -7.01 -14.75 -20.68
N THR A 530 -7.74 -15.76 -20.22
CA THR A 530 -9.19 -15.69 -20.07
C THR A 530 -9.60 -14.74 -18.94
N GLY A 531 -8.85 -14.71 -17.83
CA GLY A 531 -9.04 -13.74 -16.75
C GLY A 531 -8.82 -12.31 -17.22
N VAL A 532 -7.73 -12.07 -17.96
CA VAL A 532 -7.44 -10.76 -18.59
C VAL A 532 -8.57 -10.34 -19.53
N SER A 533 -9.12 -11.26 -20.35
CA SER A 533 -10.25 -10.98 -21.23
C SER A 533 -11.51 -10.55 -20.47
N VAL A 534 -11.78 -11.13 -19.29
CA VAL A 534 -12.91 -10.71 -18.44
C VAL A 534 -12.70 -9.29 -17.92
N LEU A 535 -11.48 -8.96 -17.45
CA LEU A 535 -11.16 -7.61 -17.00
C LEU A 535 -11.23 -6.59 -18.15
N GLN A 536 -10.74 -6.96 -19.34
CA GLN A 536 -10.84 -6.09 -20.51
C GLN A 536 -12.30 -5.80 -20.84
N GLY A 537 -13.17 -6.81 -20.86
CA GLY A 537 -14.60 -6.63 -21.08
C GLY A 537 -15.25 -5.73 -20.04
N LEU A 538 -14.83 -5.82 -18.77
CA LEU A 538 -15.29 -4.93 -17.71
C LEU A 538 -14.89 -3.47 -17.98
N PHE A 539 -13.62 -3.23 -18.33
CA PHE A 539 -13.11 -1.88 -18.60
C PHE A 539 -13.74 -1.29 -19.86
N ASP A 540 -13.86 -2.06 -20.95
CA ASP A 540 -14.47 -1.61 -22.21
C ASP A 540 -15.96 -1.26 -22.04
N SER A 541 -16.67 -2.03 -21.22
CA SER A 541 -18.07 -1.73 -20.90
C SER A 541 -18.22 -0.51 -19.99
N ALA A 542 -17.28 -0.33 -19.05
CA ALA A 542 -17.31 0.79 -18.12
C ALA A 542 -16.86 2.10 -18.77
N ASP A 543 -15.88 2.05 -19.66
CA ASP A 543 -15.23 3.20 -20.28
C ASP A 543 -14.92 2.93 -21.78
N PRO A 544 -15.94 2.93 -22.66
CA PRO A 544 -15.77 2.56 -24.07
C PRO A 544 -14.80 3.44 -24.86
N LYS A 545 -14.50 4.65 -24.37
CA LYS A 545 -13.60 5.60 -25.03
C LYS A 545 -12.22 5.67 -24.38
N GLY A 546 -11.99 4.94 -23.28
CA GLY A 546 -10.76 4.99 -22.54
C GLY A 546 -10.46 6.38 -21.96
N ASN A 547 -11.46 7.03 -21.35
CA ASN A 547 -11.28 8.32 -20.71
C ASN A 547 -10.69 8.23 -19.30
N PHE A 548 -10.81 7.06 -18.63
CA PHE A 548 -10.37 6.88 -17.24
C PHE A 548 -9.06 6.10 -17.19
N ASN A 549 -7.99 6.78 -16.84
CA ASN A 549 -6.64 6.27 -16.62
C ASN A 549 -6.24 5.11 -17.58
N PRO A 550 -6.28 5.30 -18.90
CA PRO A 550 -6.08 4.22 -19.87
C PRO A 550 -4.69 3.61 -19.77
N GLY A 551 -4.60 2.31 -20.12
CA GLY A 551 -3.34 1.56 -20.19
C GLY A 551 -2.84 1.06 -18.83
N LYS A 552 -3.59 1.23 -17.74
CA LYS A 552 -3.24 0.67 -16.43
C LYS A 552 -3.91 -0.68 -16.22
N VAL A 553 -3.34 -1.48 -15.36
CA VAL A 553 -3.75 -2.85 -14.99
C VAL A 553 -3.53 -3.85 -16.15
N ILE A 554 -4.02 -3.57 -17.33
CA ILE A 554 -3.83 -4.42 -18.52
C ILE A 554 -2.85 -3.75 -19.47
N ALA A 555 -1.80 -4.47 -19.86
CA ALA A 555 -0.82 -3.98 -20.84
C ALA A 555 -1.49 -3.72 -22.19
N VAL A 556 -1.17 -2.58 -22.81
CA VAL A 556 -1.70 -2.21 -24.12
C VAL A 556 -0.79 -2.78 -25.22
N PRO A 557 -1.27 -3.71 -26.07
CA PRO A 557 -0.47 -4.29 -27.14
C PRO A 557 0.05 -3.22 -28.10
N GLY A 558 1.35 -3.31 -28.44
CA GLY A 558 1.98 -2.40 -29.43
C GLY A 558 2.28 -0.98 -28.90
N LEU A 559 1.88 -0.64 -27.70
CA LEU A 559 2.40 0.51 -26.98
C LEU A 559 3.68 0.08 -26.24
N ASP A 560 4.74 -0.11 -27.01
CA ASP A 560 6.07 -0.20 -26.40
C ASP A 560 6.36 1.18 -25.78
N GLN A 561 6.17 1.26 -24.49
CA GLN A 561 6.36 2.48 -23.69
C GLN A 561 7.86 2.85 -23.60
N GLY A 562 8.69 2.22 -24.49
CA GLY A 562 10.14 2.41 -24.50
C GLY A 562 10.84 1.90 -23.25
N ASN A 563 10.08 1.43 -22.26
CA ASN A 563 10.48 0.84 -20.98
C ASN A 563 9.25 0.28 -20.25
N SER A 564 8.17 -0.04 -20.98
CA SER A 564 7.03 -0.69 -20.36
C SER A 564 7.32 -2.17 -20.22
N GLY A 565 6.59 -2.79 -19.33
CA GLY A 565 6.75 -4.15 -18.94
C GLY A 565 6.82 -5.20 -20.03
N SER A 566 6.44 -4.93 -21.31
CA SER A 566 6.67 -5.87 -22.41
C SER A 566 8.16 -6.04 -22.73
N ALA A 567 8.95 -4.95 -22.69
CA ALA A 567 10.41 -5.01 -22.78
C ALA A 567 11.00 -5.64 -21.51
N LEU A 568 10.40 -5.36 -20.35
CA LEU A 568 10.76 -5.97 -19.07
C LEU A 568 10.58 -7.49 -19.12
N LYS A 569 9.42 -7.99 -19.53
CA LYS A 569 9.15 -9.43 -19.66
C LYS A 569 10.02 -10.09 -20.72
N ALA A 570 10.27 -9.44 -21.86
CA ALA A 570 11.18 -9.93 -22.89
C ALA A 570 12.64 -10.03 -22.43
N ALA A 571 13.08 -9.10 -21.55
CA ALA A 571 14.42 -9.14 -20.96
C ALA A 571 14.59 -10.26 -19.92
N ALA A 572 13.51 -10.67 -19.27
CA ALA A 572 13.46 -11.73 -18.26
C ALA A 572 13.28 -13.13 -18.88
N ALA A 573 12.70 -13.25 -20.09
CA ALA A 573 12.44 -14.54 -20.72
C ALA A 573 13.73 -15.35 -20.92
N PRO A 574 13.82 -16.59 -20.44
CA PRO A 574 14.94 -17.46 -20.79
C PRO A 574 14.98 -17.61 -22.30
N LYS A 575 16.18 -17.51 -22.92
CA LYS A 575 16.34 -17.83 -24.33
C LYS A 575 15.74 -19.21 -24.55
N ALA A 576 14.67 -19.29 -25.35
CA ALA A 576 13.93 -20.50 -25.58
C ALA A 576 14.90 -21.59 -26.09
N THR A 577 15.28 -22.50 -25.22
CA THR A 577 15.74 -23.82 -25.63
C THR A 577 14.54 -24.46 -26.30
N ALA A 578 14.67 -24.73 -27.60
CA ALA A 578 13.64 -25.32 -28.43
C ALA A 578 13.01 -26.52 -27.68
N VAL A 579 11.76 -26.35 -27.25
CA VAL A 579 10.96 -27.44 -26.70
C VAL A 579 10.83 -28.46 -27.83
N PRO A 580 11.21 -29.74 -27.64
CA PRO A 580 10.96 -30.76 -28.66
C PRO A 580 9.45 -30.78 -28.92
N LYS A 581 9.04 -30.62 -30.17
CA LYS A 581 7.65 -30.80 -30.59
C LYS A 581 7.18 -32.16 -30.06
N VAL A 582 6.33 -32.11 -29.03
CA VAL A 582 5.55 -33.29 -28.64
C VAL A 582 4.59 -33.53 -29.80
N THR A 583 4.90 -34.52 -30.63
CA THR A 583 3.99 -35.04 -31.63
C THR A 583 2.77 -35.57 -30.86
N ALA A 584 1.63 -34.97 -31.10
CA ALA A 584 0.36 -35.41 -30.54
C ALA A 584 0.16 -36.90 -30.86
N ALA A 585 0.00 -37.72 -29.84
CA ALA A 585 -0.40 -39.11 -29.98
C ALA A 585 -1.76 -39.16 -30.69
N PRO A 586 -1.97 -40.09 -31.66
CA PRO A 586 -3.24 -40.20 -32.35
C PRO A 586 -4.35 -40.56 -31.36
N ALA A 587 -5.48 -39.88 -31.48
CA ALA A 587 -6.67 -40.12 -30.67
C ALA A 587 -7.09 -41.59 -30.76
N PRO A 588 -7.50 -42.23 -29.65
CA PRO A 588 -8.00 -43.61 -29.70
C PRO A 588 -9.28 -43.67 -30.52
N LYS A 589 -9.29 -44.60 -31.51
CA LYS A 589 -10.48 -44.91 -32.33
C LYS A 589 -11.63 -45.35 -31.40
N ALA A 590 -12.75 -44.64 -31.46
CA ALA A 590 -13.98 -45.05 -30.82
C ALA A 590 -14.46 -46.38 -31.38
N THR A 591 -14.42 -47.43 -30.59
CA THR A 591 -15.12 -48.70 -30.87
C THR A 591 -16.62 -48.48 -30.58
N ALA A 592 -17.41 -48.53 -31.63
CA ALA A 592 -18.86 -48.48 -31.53
C ALA A 592 -19.36 -49.76 -30.85
N THR A 593 -19.86 -49.64 -29.63
CA THR A 593 -20.66 -50.67 -28.98
C THR A 593 -22.16 -50.44 -29.35
N ALA A 594 -22.77 -51.46 -29.92
CA ALA A 594 -24.15 -51.45 -30.38
C ALA A 594 -25.16 -51.21 -29.27
N ALA A 595 -26.13 -50.34 -29.54
CA ALA A 595 -27.26 -50.07 -28.67
C ALA A 595 -28.25 -51.23 -28.65
N PRO A 596 -28.90 -51.55 -27.51
CA PRO A 596 -29.94 -52.58 -27.47
C PRO A 596 -31.27 -52.06 -28.04
N LYS A 597 -31.93 -52.92 -28.83
CA LYS A 597 -33.20 -52.71 -29.52
C LYS A 597 -34.35 -52.39 -28.53
N ALA A 598 -35.04 -51.30 -28.80
CA ALA A 598 -36.27 -50.92 -28.10
C ALA A 598 -37.47 -51.69 -28.72
N THR A 599 -38.28 -52.28 -27.89
CA THR A 599 -39.62 -52.88 -28.22
C THR A 599 -40.67 -51.77 -28.35
N PRO A 600 -41.63 -51.91 -29.29
CA PRO A 600 -42.63 -50.87 -29.56
C PRO A 600 -43.77 -50.88 -28.56
N ARG A 601 -44.16 -49.73 -28.04
CA ARG A 601 -45.43 -49.52 -27.31
C ARG A 601 -46.42 -48.83 -28.24
N ARG A 602 -47.65 -49.39 -28.23
CA ARG A 602 -48.86 -49.06 -28.98
C ARG A 602 -49.41 -47.65 -28.67
N PRO A 603 -50.03 -46.94 -29.61
CA PRO A 603 -50.53 -45.58 -29.44
C PRO A 603 -51.91 -45.53 -28.77
N ALA A 604 -52.16 -44.51 -27.97
CA ALA A 604 -53.47 -44.11 -27.47
C ALA A 604 -53.89 -42.75 -28.02
N ALA A 605 -55.15 -42.64 -28.30
CA ALA A 605 -55.85 -41.74 -29.17
C ALA A 605 -55.84 -40.24 -28.81
N LYS A 606 -56.05 -39.47 -29.88
CA LYS A 606 -56.42 -38.06 -29.88
C LYS A 606 -57.78 -37.79 -29.31
N THR A 607 -57.98 -36.71 -28.54
CA THR A 607 -59.22 -35.92 -28.58
C THR A 607 -58.82 -34.41 -28.44
N ALA A 608 -59.38 -33.67 -29.40
CA ALA A 608 -59.32 -32.21 -29.50
C ALA A 608 -60.55 -31.60 -28.82
N ALA A 609 -60.39 -30.36 -28.29
CA ALA A 609 -61.38 -29.26 -28.31
C ALA A 609 -60.79 -28.12 -27.47
N ALA A 610 -60.44 -27.00 -28.04
CA ALA A 610 -61.21 -25.83 -28.40
C ALA A 610 -61.84 -25.06 -27.22
N GLY A 611 -61.24 -23.86 -26.98
CA GLY A 611 -61.97 -22.59 -26.87
C GLY A 611 -62.46 -22.17 -25.49
N GLN A 612 -61.95 -21.09 -25.01
CA GLN A 612 -62.61 -19.81 -24.90
C GLN A 612 -62.21 -19.02 -23.62
N VAL A 613 -62.03 -17.76 -23.84
CA VAL A 613 -61.82 -16.63 -22.93
C VAL A 613 -63.03 -16.38 -22.03
N ALA A 614 -62.84 -16.04 -20.75
CA ALA A 614 -63.72 -15.13 -20.03
C ALA A 614 -63.04 -14.46 -18.82
N LYS A 615 -63.32 -13.17 -18.73
CA LYS A 615 -62.99 -12.18 -17.71
C LYS A 615 -63.88 -12.27 -16.46
N ALA A 616 -63.39 -11.55 -15.41
CA ALA A 616 -64.12 -10.92 -14.29
C ALA A 616 -64.23 -11.81 -13.04
N ALA A 617 -64.10 -11.34 -11.83
CA ALA A 617 -64.17 -10.11 -11.09
C ALA A 617 -64.19 -10.50 -9.58
N THR A 618 -63.63 -9.66 -8.80
CA THR A 618 -63.74 -9.45 -7.34
C THR A 618 -64.95 -10.07 -6.61
N THR A 619 -64.70 -10.65 -5.42
CA THR A 619 -65.43 -10.25 -4.17
C THR A 619 -64.74 -10.79 -2.91
N ASN A 620 -64.77 -9.95 -1.86
CA ASN A 620 -64.45 -10.21 -0.46
C ASN A 620 -65.34 -11.28 0.17
N SER A 621 -64.83 -12.08 1.10
CA SER A 621 -65.55 -12.36 2.34
C SER A 621 -64.66 -12.97 3.42
N ALA A 622 -64.80 -12.43 4.62
CA ALA A 622 -64.21 -12.85 5.87
C ALA A 622 -64.87 -14.06 6.50
N ALA A 623 -64.13 -14.90 7.17
CA ALA A 623 -64.61 -15.69 8.32
C ALA A 623 -63.43 -16.19 9.18
N LYS A 624 -63.48 -15.85 10.46
CA LYS A 624 -62.80 -16.42 11.64
C LYS A 624 -63.68 -17.55 12.22
N PRO A 625 -63.30 -18.19 13.34
CA PRO A 625 -62.16 -19.02 13.74
C PRO A 625 -62.63 -20.36 14.39
N ASN A 626 -61.75 -21.30 14.72
CA ASN A 626 -61.88 -22.16 15.92
C ASN A 626 -60.61 -22.99 16.16
N THR A 627 -60.09 -22.88 17.29
CA THR A 627 -59.98 -23.51 18.62
C THR A 627 -58.75 -24.43 18.78
N ALA A 628 -57.86 -24.01 19.57
CA ALA A 628 -57.41 -24.46 20.90
C ALA A 628 -56.73 -25.85 21.03
N ALA A 629 -55.48 -25.83 21.39
CA ALA A 629 -54.90 -26.76 22.36
C ALA A 629 -53.82 -26.05 23.18
N LYS A 630 -53.87 -26.25 24.48
CA LYS A 630 -53.19 -25.56 25.58
C LYS A 630 -51.81 -26.18 25.89
N PRO A 631 -50.94 -25.44 26.59
CA PRO A 631 -49.51 -25.71 26.73
C PRO A 631 -49.14 -26.42 28.03
N SER A 632 -47.92 -26.98 28.08
CA SER A 632 -47.29 -27.55 29.28
C SER A 632 -46.19 -26.62 29.82
N ALA A 633 -46.44 -26.21 31.06
CA ALA A 633 -45.62 -25.84 32.20
C ALA A 633 -44.23 -25.13 32.02
N ALA A 634 -44.24 -23.90 32.52
CA ALA A 634 -43.06 -23.06 32.85
C ALA A 634 -42.49 -23.47 34.21
N VAL A 635 -41.17 -23.46 34.31
CA VAL A 635 -40.41 -23.46 35.59
C VAL A 635 -39.94 -22.03 35.85
N LYS A 636 -40.33 -21.49 37.03
CA LYS A 636 -39.96 -20.17 37.54
C LYS A 636 -38.58 -20.22 38.20
N PRO A 637 -37.75 -19.15 38.14
CA PRO A 637 -36.59 -19.01 38.99
C PRO A 637 -36.93 -18.35 40.33
N SER A 638 -36.31 -18.85 41.38
CA SER A 638 -36.41 -18.44 42.76
C SER A 638 -35.61 -17.14 43.02
N ALA A 639 -36.27 -16.15 43.64
CA ALA A 639 -35.65 -14.96 44.15
C ALA A 639 -35.19 -15.17 45.59
N ALA A 640 -33.96 -14.80 45.91
CA ALA A 640 -33.45 -14.64 47.27
C ALA A 640 -33.29 -13.15 47.62
N LYS A 641 -33.90 -12.74 48.73
CA LYS A 641 -33.90 -11.42 49.32
C LYS A 641 -32.63 -11.16 50.15
N PRO A 642 -32.25 -9.89 50.36
CA PRO A 642 -31.03 -9.50 51.08
C PRO A 642 -31.21 -9.43 52.57
N ALA A 643 -30.16 -9.75 53.34
CA ALA A 643 -30.07 -9.57 54.79
C ALA A 643 -29.34 -8.27 55.12
N THR A 644 -30.00 -7.51 55.97
CA THR A 644 -29.52 -6.30 56.64
C THR A 644 -28.63 -6.62 57.83
N ALA A 645 -27.54 -5.86 58.01
CA ALA A 645 -26.89 -5.70 59.31
C ALA A 645 -26.26 -4.31 59.43
N LYS A 646 -26.53 -3.63 60.54
CA LYS A 646 -26.12 -2.29 60.95
C LYS A 646 -25.00 -2.37 62.03
N PRO A 647 -24.44 -1.28 62.53
CA PRO A 647 -22.99 -0.97 62.52
C PRO A 647 -22.38 -0.87 63.94
N ALA A 648 -21.07 -0.80 64.01
CA ALA A 648 -20.28 -0.14 65.08
C ALA A 648 -18.77 -0.28 64.70
N GLY A 649 -18.02 0.77 64.77
CA GLY A 649 -17.46 1.59 65.76
C GLY A 649 -16.23 2.32 65.20
N LYS A 650 -16.08 3.56 65.62
CA LYS A 650 -15.02 4.55 65.37
C LYS A 650 -13.62 4.07 65.78
N THR A 651 -12.61 4.47 65.03
CA THR A 651 -11.47 5.25 65.56
C THR A 651 -10.62 5.86 64.41
N ALA A 652 -10.03 7.02 64.74
CA ALA A 652 -9.48 8.05 63.88
C ALA A 652 -7.98 7.89 63.53
N ALA A 653 -7.60 8.75 62.58
CA ALA A 653 -6.29 9.38 62.32
C ALA A 653 -5.35 8.56 61.39
N ALA A 654 -4.72 9.09 60.38
CA ALA A 654 -4.18 10.40 60.06
C ALA A 654 -3.83 10.44 58.53
N ALA A 655 -3.92 11.64 57.99
CA ALA A 655 -3.57 11.98 56.61
C ALA A 655 -2.07 11.93 56.36
N THR A 656 -1.73 11.51 55.11
CA THR A 656 -0.56 12.08 54.42
C THR A 656 -0.86 12.19 52.94
N ALA A 657 -0.66 13.41 52.45
CA ALA A 657 -0.96 13.87 51.12
C ALA A 657 0.06 13.40 50.08
N ALA A 658 -0.41 13.13 48.87
CA ALA A 658 0.41 13.04 47.66
C ALA A 658 0.61 14.43 47.06
N PRO A 659 1.75 14.75 46.44
CA PRO A 659 1.94 16.02 45.74
C PRO A 659 1.51 15.93 44.28
N ALA A 660 0.76 16.96 43.85
CA ALA A 660 0.33 17.24 42.51
C ALA A 660 1.49 17.80 41.68
N SER A 661 1.51 17.43 40.40
CA SER A 661 2.37 18.02 39.37
C SER A 661 1.84 19.40 38.95
N PRO A 662 2.69 20.40 38.64
CA PRO A 662 2.25 21.71 38.26
C PRO A 662 1.98 21.83 36.76
N ALA A 663 0.85 22.44 36.44
CA ALA A 663 0.48 22.93 35.12
C ALA A 663 1.27 24.19 34.78
N SER A 664 1.86 24.26 33.59
CA SER A 664 2.45 25.45 33.02
C SER A 664 1.41 26.32 32.33
N LYS A 665 1.29 27.57 32.77
CA LYS A 665 0.52 28.64 32.13
C LYS A 665 1.36 29.33 31.04
N PRO A 666 0.73 29.88 29.98
CA PRO A 666 1.44 30.62 28.94
C PRO A 666 1.75 32.06 29.38
N ALA A 667 2.92 32.55 29.01
CA ALA A 667 3.37 33.90 29.24
C ALA A 667 2.84 34.87 28.16
N ALA A 668 2.31 35.99 28.61
CA ALA A 668 1.80 37.07 27.78
C ALA A 668 2.94 37.92 27.18
N ALA A 669 2.74 38.32 25.94
CA ALA A 669 3.55 39.30 25.23
C ALA A 669 3.44 40.70 25.84
N LYS A 670 4.54 41.38 26.05
CA LYS A 670 4.62 42.83 26.21
C LYS A 670 5.37 43.44 25.04
N THR A 671 4.66 44.26 24.30
CA THR A 671 5.12 45.25 23.34
C THR A 671 5.98 46.32 23.97
N ALA A 672 7.12 46.67 23.37
CA ALA A 672 7.74 47.98 23.53
C ALA A 672 8.50 48.36 22.23
N ALA A 673 8.32 49.62 21.89
CA ALA A 673 8.56 50.24 20.62
C ALA A 673 10.07 50.58 20.34
N THR A 674 10.33 50.76 19.06
CA THR A 674 11.51 51.30 18.35
C THR A 674 12.06 52.63 18.93
N PRO A 675 13.35 53.01 18.65
CA PRO A 675 13.51 53.87 17.48
C PRO A 675 14.78 53.62 16.61
N THR A 676 14.58 53.92 15.35
CA THR A 676 15.42 54.28 14.23
C THR A 676 16.77 54.93 14.51
N ALA A 677 17.83 54.54 13.77
CA ALA A 677 18.84 55.43 13.15
C ALA A 677 19.61 54.71 12.03
N ALA A 678 19.56 55.27 10.85
CA ALA A 678 20.45 55.01 9.70
C ALA A 678 21.51 56.14 9.65
N PRO A 679 22.35 56.22 8.59
CA PRO A 679 23.53 55.43 8.24
C PRO A 679 24.81 56.34 8.19
N LYS A 680 26.02 55.75 8.15
CA LYS A 680 27.20 56.48 7.64
C LYS A 680 28.06 55.63 6.72
N ARG A 681 28.15 56.11 5.50
CA ARG A 681 29.17 55.79 4.50
C ARG A 681 30.55 56.26 5.00
N THR A 682 31.59 55.49 4.73
CA THR A 682 32.90 56.04 4.28
C THR A 682 33.59 55.03 3.38
N ALA A 683 34.22 55.64 2.40
CA ALA A 683 34.84 55.10 1.22
C ALA A 683 36.29 54.67 1.47
N GLY A 684 36.78 53.87 0.51
CA GLY A 684 38.17 54.00 0.03
C GLY A 684 39.12 52.90 0.44
N SER A 685 39.58 52.06 -0.42
CA SER A 685 40.86 52.24 -1.13
C SER A 685 41.20 50.96 -1.90
N ALA A 686 41.55 51.16 -3.15
CA ALA A 686 42.08 50.18 -4.10
C ALA A 686 43.60 49.94 -3.90
N ALA A 687 44.05 48.71 -4.21
CA ALA A 687 45.37 48.42 -4.82
C ALA A 687 45.36 46.93 -5.21
N LYS A 688 45.29 46.59 -6.45
CA LYS A 688 46.30 46.38 -7.51
C LYS A 688 47.29 45.22 -7.24
N THR A 689 47.15 44.21 -8.11
CA THR A 689 48.16 43.52 -8.94
C THR A 689 49.08 42.48 -8.27
N LYS A 690 49.10 41.23 -8.73
CA LYS A 690 49.85 40.73 -9.90
C LYS A 690 49.68 39.24 -10.14
N VAL A 691 49.51 38.92 -11.38
CA VAL A 691 49.77 37.71 -12.14
C VAL A 691 51.13 37.07 -11.80
N ASN A 692 51.19 35.73 -11.66
CA ASN A 692 52.17 34.98 -12.48
C ASN A 692 51.78 33.51 -12.61
N ALA A 693 51.99 33.04 -13.83
CA ALA A 693 51.74 31.75 -14.40
C ALA A 693 52.92 30.78 -14.17
N ALA A 694 52.64 29.51 -14.46
CA ALA A 694 53.53 28.45 -14.93
C ALA A 694 54.31 27.62 -13.87
N LYS A 695 53.91 26.40 -13.69
CA LYS A 695 54.39 25.17 -14.35
C LYS A 695 53.48 24.02 -13.96
#